data_b3c0b0b29dbd707e98d65ec8f01207c6
#
_entry.id   b3c0b0b29dbd707e98d65ec8f01207c6
#
_cell.length_a   1.000
_cell.length_b   1.000
_cell.length_c   1.000
_cell.angle_alpha   90.00
_cell.angle_beta   90.00
_cell.angle_gamma   90.00
#
_symmetry.space_group_name_H-M   'P 1'
#
loop_
_entity.id
_entity.type
_entity.pdbx_description
1 polymer ?
#
loop_
_entity_poly.entity_id
_entity_poly.type
_entity_poly.pdbx_seq_one_letter_code
_entity_poly.pdbx_strand_id
1 'polypeptide(L)'
;MYQELDEARHVSISRDDRNVARELHHHQPVVSEGRTPQLAATDYLARYGDLLGIEAGETGNLALMHERAIGESGNELRFLSEKQVFDMNTVTYQQTLYGLPVWNSGVSVHMKAGPYRIVSSHSSRHSDLEVTKPSATVTARVSRLTTTALAKALGLTAKDKFYDLKSLRIDAVKLIVYRYEAEKRIIVPAAHEDSLQSHEMPELKLPAVQGVEERKHYIAGEVHFALAQKGQPPIHWIAIVGAESMSVLYLRTFSDDANGMVFAVDPITTNGGPLPSANNAALNPIRTTVALPGLVAPSGGQQPLVGDKIRLQDVELPTVASPTEPTGTDFNFNARTDNFSAVNAYYHCDRFFRLMESLGFNLATFFGSGTTFPTVVDHRGLGGNVINAHCVGTSGGLGIQQTTFALADTGDVANPIGIACDYRVVLHELGGHGVLYPHVHSPNFGFSHSAGDSVAVITNDPGSVAQDRFVSFPWVNIGRRHDRTPAAGWGWGGNIALHPFTAVDGGGYNNEQILSTTLFRFYQSIGGDAAELATKQFAARYAVYLILRAISTLTPATNPSNAAGFATALMNADLGDWVSEGQAGGAYGKVIRWAFEKQGLYQPAGAVFPNNNVGAPPPVDVYIDDGRAGEYTYQPNHWSNHSIWNRRHNDGLTTHEEPVVGTTNFAYVKIRNRGTQAATGVVVKAFHAKPAAGLVYPNDWQPMATAQLAAPNVAPNSSAEITVGPFEWVPSQIGHECMFMVVSATGDPSNISHIAAGDSIPEWRLVPNDNNIGQRNVFPVAGGGGLKGLLKDLDGLKIVIKNPHAMAARVTVNVHWPRFLAASKWTMTFANPGAGAFALKPGEATTIVLKPVAGKEFAAADVKKALDARDATIHVTAVSNGIVVGGMSYELTV
;
A
#
# COMPACT_ATOMS: atom_id res chain seq x y z
N MET A 1 -10.60 12.94 25.09
CA MET A 1 -10.12 12.86 26.50
C MET A 1 -9.74 14.24 26.96
N TYR A 2 -10.15 14.68 28.13
CA TYR A 2 -9.65 15.88 28.79
C TYR A 2 -8.98 15.49 30.11
N GLN A 3 -8.04 16.34 30.56
CA GLN A 3 -7.30 16.11 31.81
C GLN A 3 -7.78 17.09 32.88
N GLU A 4 -7.92 16.56 34.07
CA GLU A 4 -8.26 17.29 35.31
C GLU A 4 -7.16 17.05 36.33
N LEU A 5 -6.79 18.03 37.11
CA LEU A 5 -5.80 17.91 38.19
C LEU A 5 -6.54 17.93 39.53
N ASP A 6 -6.46 16.86 40.29
CA ASP A 6 -6.81 16.87 41.71
C ASP A 6 -5.56 17.26 42.52
N GLU A 7 -5.49 18.55 42.87
CA GLU A 7 -4.35 19.11 43.60
C GLU A 7 -4.22 18.52 45.02
N ALA A 8 -5.33 18.16 45.65
CA ALA A 8 -5.31 17.62 47.02
C ALA A 8 -4.72 16.22 47.07
N ARG A 9 -4.92 15.41 46.02
CA ARG A 9 -4.39 14.03 45.89
C ARG A 9 -3.15 13.93 44.99
N HIS A 10 -2.67 15.06 44.43
CA HIS A 10 -1.54 15.14 43.48
C HIS A 10 -1.67 14.16 42.30
N VAL A 11 -2.86 14.07 41.72
CA VAL A 11 -3.17 13.14 40.65
C VAL A 11 -3.80 13.85 39.45
N SER A 12 -3.28 13.54 38.25
CA SER A 12 -3.93 13.88 36.99
C SER A 12 -4.92 12.80 36.61
N ILE A 13 -6.15 13.20 36.29
CA ILE A 13 -7.26 12.32 35.94
C ILE A 13 -7.55 12.53 34.45
N SER A 14 -7.39 11.52 33.64
CA SER A 14 -7.81 11.54 32.24
C SER A 14 -9.21 10.96 32.11
N ARG A 15 -10.14 11.73 31.53
CA ARG A 15 -11.54 11.34 31.34
C ARG A 15 -11.88 11.18 29.87
N ASP A 16 -12.78 10.26 29.56
CA ASP A 16 -13.32 10.08 28.21
C ASP A 16 -14.40 11.13 27.89
N ASP A 17 -14.98 11.04 26.68
CA ASP A 17 -16.05 11.90 26.20
C ASP A 17 -17.37 11.83 27.00
N ARG A 18 -17.50 10.82 27.86
CA ARG A 18 -18.63 10.59 28.77
C ARG A 18 -18.33 11.00 30.20
N ASN A 19 -17.23 11.70 30.42
CA ASN A 19 -16.75 12.11 31.73
C ASN A 19 -16.39 10.96 32.68
N VAL A 20 -16.11 9.76 32.15
CA VAL A 20 -15.66 8.60 32.93
C VAL A 20 -14.14 8.66 33.07
N ALA A 21 -13.60 8.55 34.28
CA ALA A 21 -12.18 8.50 34.50
C ALA A 21 -11.59 7.20 33.93
N ARG A 22 -10.56 7.36 33.08
CA ARG A 22 -9.90 6.27 32.38
C ARG A 22 -8.48 6.04 32.83
N GLU A 23 -7.84 7.08 33.34
CA GLU A 23 -6.46 7.01 33.83
C GLU A 23 -6.27 7.93 35.01
N LEU A 24 -5.52 7.44 35.99
CA LEU A 24 -4.96 8.23 37.07
C LEU A 24 -3.43 8.20 36.97
N HIS A 25 -2.81 9.35 36.91
CA HIS A 25 -1.35 9.49 36.93
C HIS A 25 -0.93 10.29 38.18
N HIS A 26 -0.13 9.66 39.04
CA HIS A 26 0.30 10.25 40.31
C HIS A 26 1.59 11.06 40.10
N HIS A 27 1.54 12.38 40.39
CA HIS A 27 2.72 13.24 40.36
C HIS A 27 3.72 12.89 41.45
N GLN A 28 3.20 12.35 42.57
CA GLN A 28 3.97 11.74 43.63
C GLN A 28 3.51 10.28 43.78
N PRO A 29 4.38 9.29 43.59
CA PRO A 29 3.99 7.90 43.69
C PRO A 29 3.36 7.56 45.03
N VAL A 30 2.23 6.85 45.01
CA VAL A 30 1.49 6.45 46.20
C VAL A 30 2.17 5.26 46.80
N VAL A 31 2.74 5.42 48.01
CA VAL A 31 3.35 4.32 48.74
C VAL A 31 2.26 3.41 49.33
N SER A 32 2.40 2.11 49.15
CA SER A 32 1.55 1.08 49.75
C SER A 32 2.34 0.25 50.75
N GLU A 33 1.67 -0.15 51.85
CA GLU A 33 2.23 -1.07 52.84
C GLU A 33 2.04 -2.55 52.46
N GLY A 34 1.37 -2.81 51.30
CA GLY A 34 1.18 -4.17 50.78
C GLY A 34 2.50 -4.87 50.55
N ARG A 35 2.64 -6.12 51.01
CA ARG A 35 3.86 -6.92 50.90
C ARG A 35 4.01 -7.65 49.57
N THR A 36 2.98 -7.65 48.74
CA THR A 36 2.99 -8.19 47.37
C THR A 36 2.35 -7.19 46.42
N PRO A 37 2.63 -7.25 45.10
CA PRO A 37 1.98 -6.37 44.12
C PRO A 37 0.48 -6.40 44.22
N GLN A 38 -0.13 -7.58 44.37
CA GLN A 38 -1.56 -7.75 44.52
C GLN A 38 -2.13 -7.05 45.76
N LEU A 39 -1.47 -7.20 46.92
CA LEU A 39 -1.88 -6.53 48.18
C LEU A 39 -1.70 -5.01 48.08
N ALA A 40 -0.63 -4.55 47.39
CA ALA A 40 -0.40 -3.14 47.16
C ALA A 40 -1.46 -2.52 46.20
N ALA A 41 -1.85 -3.24 45.16
CA ALA A 41 -2.92 -2.82 44.28
C ALA A 41 -4.29 -2.79 44.98
N THR A 42 -4.58 -3.78 45.88
CA THR A 42 -5.81 -3.81 46.66
C THR A 42 -5.90 -2.61 47.63
N ASP A 43 -4.82 -2.31 48.37
CA ASP A 43 -4.71 -1.15 49.24
C ASP A 43 -4.93 0.16 48.47
N TYR A 44 -4.31 0.27 47.27
CA TYR A 44 -4.48 1.40 46.39
C TYR A 44 -5.95 1.59 45.93
N LEU A 45 -6.59 0.53 45.44
CA LEU A 45 -7.97 0.60 44.96
C LEU A 45 -8.96 0.94 46.11
N ALA A 46 -8.67 0.56 47.33
CA ALA A 46 -9.45 0.97 48.50
C ALA A 46 -9.37 2.48 48.77
N ARG A 47 -8.23 3.14 48.44
CA ARG A 47 -7.99 4.57 48.68
C ARG A 47 -8.32 5.47 47.53
N TYR A 48 -8.15 5.01 46.29
CA TYR A 48 -8.25 5.81 45.06
C TYR A 48 -9.28 5.29 44.06
N GLY A 49 -9.91 4.15 44.34
CA GLY A 49 -10.89 3.54 43.44
C GLY A 49 -12.09 4.43 43.18
N ASP A 50 -12.46 5.27 44.15
CA ASP A 50 -13.54 6.26 44.00
C ASP A 50 -13.32 7.22 42.82
N LEU A 51 -12.07 7.62 42.59
CA LEU A 51 -11.71 8.46 41.42
C LEU A 51 -11.97 7.74 40.10
N LEU A 52 -11.89 6.42 40.05
CA LEU A 52 -12.21 5.57 38.90
C LEU A 52 -13.68 5.15 38.87
N GLY A 53 -14.51 5.66 39.81
CA GLY A 53 -15.91 5.28 39.94
C GLY A 53 -16.11 3.84 40.40
N ILE A 54 -15.17 3.27 41.14
CA ILE A 54 -15.25 1.92 41.71
C ILE A 54 -15.93 2.02 43.10
N GLU A 55 -17.04 1.31 43.26
CA GLU A 55 -17.74 1.25 44.51
C GLU A 55 -17.09 0.24 45.50
N ALA A 56 -17.18 0.49 46.79
CA ALA A 56 -16.58 -0.38 47.82
C ALA A 56 -17.06 -1.84 47.72
N GLY A 57 -18.29 -2.08 47.33
CA GLY A 57 -18.84 -3.42 47.09
C GLY A 57 -18.19 -4.16 45.92
N GLU A 58 -17.64 -3.49 44.96
CA GLU A 58 -17.01 -4.11 43.76
C GLU A 58 -15.62 -4.71 44.07
N THR A 59 -14.97 -4.21 45.13
CA THR A 59 -13.64 -4.68 45.54
C THR A 59 -13.72 -5.70 46.69
N GLY A 60 -14.91 -6.06 47.14
CA GLY A 60 -15.12 -6.97 48.30
C GLY A 60 -14.62 -8.39 48.07
N ASN A 61 -14.36 -8.80 46.82
CA ASN A 61 -13.87 -10.13 46.50
C ASN A 61 -12.88 -10.12 45.35
N LEU A 62 -11.68 -9.62 45.58
CA LEU A 62 -10.57 -9.57 44.60
C LEU A 62 -9.86 -10.94 44.42
N ALA A 63 -10.53 -12.05 44.77
CA ALA A 63 -9.99 -13.38 44.52
C ALA A 63 -9.81 -13.68 43.03
N LEU A 64 -8.98 -14.68 42.74
CA LEU A 64 -8.73 -15.15 41.38
C LEU A 64 -10.03 -15.42 40.64
N MET A 65 -10.11 -14.93 39.41
CA MET A 65 -11.22 -15.21 38.53
C MET A 65 -11.21 -16.68 38.14
N HIS A 66 -12.28 -17.41 38.43
CA HIS A 66 -12.52 -18.76 37.93
C HIS A 66 -13.66 -18.70 36.92
N GLU A 67 -13.58 -19.45 35.85
CA GLU A 67 -14.69 -19.67 34.95
C GLU A 67 -15.81 -20.37 35.71
N ARG A 68 -16.94 -19.69 35.89
CA ARG A 68 -18.09 -20.22 36.62
C ARG A 68 -19.36 -20.13 35.79
N ALA A 69 -20.29 -21.00 36.08
CA ALA A 69 -21.66 -20.82 35.65
C ALA A 69 -22.22 -19.50 36.19
N ILE A 70 -23.26 -18.97 35.54
CA ILE A 70 -23.93 -17.75 35.97
C ILE A 70 -24.34 -17.85 37.44
N GLY A 71 -23.78 -16.97 38.25
CA GLY A 71 -24.08 -16.83 39.70
C GLY A 71 -25.08 -15.72 40.02
N GLU A 72 -25.20 -15.38 41.30
CA GLU A 72 -26.04 -14.28 41.79
C GLU A 72 -25.21 -13.03 42.12
N SER A 73 -23.87 -13.06 41.95
CA SER A 73 -23.01 -11.91 42.28
C SER A 73 -23.30 -10.70 41.38
N GLY A 74 -23.28 -9.51 41.96
CA GLY A 74 -23.42 -8.25 41.27
C GLY A 74 -22.18 -7.90 40.44
N ASN A 75 -21.99 -6.59 40.21
CA ASN A 75 -20.80 -6.03 39.56
C ASN A 75 -19.60 -6.14 40.53
N GLU A 76 -18.54 -6.83 40.13
CA GLU A 76 -17.36 -7.07 40.95
C GLU A 76 -16.08 -6.98 40.12
N LEU A 77 -14.97 -6.66 40.79
CA LEU A 77 -13.62 -6.79 40.24
C LEU A 77 -13.00 -8.09 40.73
N ARG A 78 -12.42 -8.87 39.81
CA ARG A 78 -11.73 -10.13 40.13
C ARG A 78 -10.29 -10.06 39.68
N PHE A 79 -9.36 -10.58 40.47
CA PHE A 79 -7.94 -10.66 40.05
C PHE A 79 -7.81 -11.48 38.77
N LEU A 80 -7.16 -10.90 37.77
CA LEU A 80 -6.94 -11.55 36.47
C LEU A 80 -5.48 -11.99 36.32
N SER A 81 -4.53 -11.07 36.52
CA SER A 81 -3.11 -11.35 36.30
C SER A 81 -2.19 -10.37 37.01
N GLU A 82 -0.99 -10.81 37.22
CA GLU A 82 0.15 -10.00 37.65
C GLU A 82 1.29 -10.18 36.65
N LYS A 83 1.90 -9.07 36.21
CA LYS A 83 3.01 -9.08 35.25
C LYS A 83 4.08 -8.11 35.71
N GLN A 84 5.34 -8.56 35.65
CA GLN A 84 6.49 -7.70 35.87
C GLN A 84 7.22 -7.46 34.54
N VAL A 85 7.46 -6.18 34.22
CA VAL A 85 8.25 -5.76 33.06
C VAL A 85 9.27 -4.73 33.56
N PHE A 86 10.56 -5.09 33.54
CA PHE A 86 11.64 -4.31 34.14
C PHE A 86 11.40 -4.07 35.65
N ASP A 87 11.37 -2.80 36.09
CA ASP A 87 11.10 -2.40 37.48
C ASP A 87 9.63 -2.09 37.75
N MET A 88 8.76 -2.35 36.77
CA MET A 88 7.33 -2.08 36.86
C MET A 88 6.53 -3.37 37.06
N ASN A 89 5.72 -3.41 38.11
CA ASN A 89 4.72 -4.46 38.31
C ASN A 89 3.34 -3.92 37.91
N THR A 90 2.60 -4.72 37.16
CA THR A 90 1.22 -4.42 36.76
C THR A 90 0.30 -5.49 37.32
N VAL A 91 -0.70 -5.09 38.08
CA VAL A 91 -1.76 -5.95 38.58
C VAL A 91 -3.04 -5.60 37.87
N THR A 92 -3.69 -6.60 37.29
CA THR A 92 -4.91 -6.41 36.49
C THR A 92 -6.09 -7.14 37.11
N TYR A 93 -7.21 -6.44 37.18
CA TYR A 93 -8.50 -6.96 37.64
C TYR A 93 -9.51 -6.91 36.51
N GLN A 94 -10.28 -7.98 36.34
CA GLN A 94 -11.39 -8.13 35.40
C GLN A 94 -12.69 -7.66 36.02
N GLN A 95 -13.45 -6.81 35.33
CA GLN A 95 -14.84 -6.54 35.71
C GLN A 95 -15.72 -7.74 35.40
N THR A 96 -16.57 -8.14 36.34
CA THR A 96 -17.50 -9.27 36.20
C THR A 96 -18.91 -8.87 36.60
N LEU A 97 -19.92 -9.52 36.00
CA LEU A 97 -21.33 -9.45 36.39
C LEU A 97 -21.93 -10.86 36.37
N TYR A 98 -22.65 -11.23 37.42
CA TYR A 98 -23.11 -12.60 37.59
C TYR A 98 -22.00 -13.65 37.58
N GLY A 99 -20.78 -13.26 37.89
CA GLY A 99 -19.58 -14.09 37.81
C GLY A 99 -19.03 -14.26 36.36
N LEU A 100 -19.65 -13.64 35.35
CA LEU A 100 -19.18 -13.63 33.96
C LEU A 100 -18.26 -12.43 33.70
N PRO A 101 -17.18 -12.60 32.95
CA PRO A 101 -16.33 -11.47 32.59
C PRO A 101 -17.06 -10.49 31.66
N VAL A 102 -16.90 -9.21 31.93
CA VAL A 102 -17.30 -8.13 30.99
C VAL A 102 -16.19 -7.98 29.99
N TRP A 103 -16.50 -8.12 28.69
CA TRP A 103 -15.52 -8.18 27.64
C TRP A 103 -14.71 -6.89 27.52
N ASN A 104 -13.38 -7.01 27.49
CA ASN A 104 -12.42 -5.89 27.45
C ASN A 104 -12.63 -4.84 28.56
N SER A 105 -13.06 -5.26 29.74
CA SER A 105 -13.36 -4.33 30.84
C SER A 105 -12.66 -4.73 32.15
N GLY A 106 -11.98 -3.79 32.75
CA GLY A 106 -11.26 -4.03 33.99
C GLY A 106 -10.45 -2.83 34.49
N VAL A 107 -9.55 -3.08 35.43
CA VAL A 107 -8.66 -2.09 36.02
C VAL A 107 -7.24 -2.65 36.08
N SER A 108 -6.25 -1.84 35.68
CA SER A 108 -4.84 -2.15 35.86
C SER A 108 -4.17 -1.13 36.77
N VAL A 109 -3.34 -1.59 37.69
CA VAL A 109 -2.57 -0.77 38.63
C VAL A 109 -1.08 -1.00 38.38
N HIS A 110 -0.35 0.08 38.12
CA HIS A 110 1.08 0.06 37.76
C HIS A 110 1.93 0.60 38.93
N MET A 111 2.91 -0.17 39.35
CA MET A 111 3.73 0.15 40.53
C MET A 111 5.18 -0.26 40.38
N LYS A 112 6.07 0.47 41.05
CA LYS A 112 7.48 0.11 41.23
C LYS A 112 7.69 -0.60 42.58
N ALA A 113 8.62 -1.57 42.60
CA ALA A 113 8.97 -2.30 43.82
C ALA A 113 9.97 -1.53 44.69
N GLY A 114 10.06 -1.97 45.98
CA GLY A 114 11.01 -1.63 47.00
C GLY A 114 10.98 -0.24 47.61
N PRO A 115 9.99 0.22 48.40
CA PRO A 115 8.64 -0.32 48.60
C PRO A 115 7.72 -0.20 47.39
N TYR A 116 6.56 -0.83 47.42
CA TYR A 116 5.60 -0.67 46.31
C TYR A 116 5.07 0.75 46.27
N ARG A 117 5.28 1.39 45.12
CA ARG A 117 4.89 2.79 44.83
C ARG A 117 4.07 2.82 43.55
N ILE A 118 2.78 3.06 43.71
CA ILE A 118 1.87 3.15 42.55
C ILE A 118 2.12 4.47 41.82
N VAL A 119 2.33 4.38 40.50
CA VAL A 119 2.59 5.50 39.61
C VAL A 119 1.40 5.87 38.74
N SER A 120 0.58 4.87 38.37
CA SER A 120 -0.62 5.09 37.57
C SER A 120 -1.59 3.94 37.69
N SER A 121 -2.83 4.18 37.27
CA SER A 121 -3.83 3.14 37.05
C SER A 121 -4.68 3.44 35.84
N HIS A 122 -5.15 2.40 35.14
CA HIS A 122 -6.02 2.50 33.98
C HIS A 122 -7.33 1.76 34.24
N SER A 123 -8.44 2.30 33.73
CA SER A 123 -9.76 1.71 33.84
C SER A 123 -10.46 1.64 32.49
N SER A 124 -10.82 0.46 32.02
CA SER A 124 -11.73 0.22 30.91
C SER A 124 -13.14 -0.18 31.39
N ARG A 125 -13.42 -0.01 32.68
CA ARG A 125 -14.71 -0.38 33.30
C ARG A 125 -15.90 0.28 32.60
N HIS A 126 -17.00 -0.47 32.56
CA HIS A 126 -18.31 0.04 32.21
C HIS A 126 -19.06 0.48 33.50
N SER A 127 -19.30 1.77 33.64
CA SER A 127 -20.05 2.34 34.75
C SER A 127 -21.58 2.19 34.60
N ASP A 128 -22.04 1.99 33.35
CA ASP A 128 -23.44 1.84 32.95
C ASP A 128 -23.82 0.37 32.70
N LEU A 129 -23.26 -0.55 33.50
CA LEU A 129 -23.43 -1.99 33.29
C LEU A 129 -24.80 -2.47 33.82
N GLU A 130 -25.76 -2.57 32.91
CA GLU A 130 -27.11 -3.11 33.18
C GLU A 130 -27.41 -4.27 32.24
N VAL A 131 -27.65 -5.45 32.78
CA VAL A 131 -28.01 -6.66 32.02
C VAL A 131 -29.06 -7.45 32.78
N THR A 132 -30.13 -7.82 32.09
CA THR A 132 -31.13 -8.76 32.68
C THR A 132 -30.51 -10.15 32.70
N LYS A 133 -30.57 -10.84 33.83
CA LYS A 133 -30.06 -12.21 33.95
C LYS A 133 -30.90 -13.15 33.08
N PRO A 134 -30.29 -13.79 32.06
CA PRO A 134 -31.05 -14.69 31.17
C PRO A 134 -31.37 -16.01 31.86
N SER A 135 -32.38 -16.73 31.34
CA SER A 135 -32.71 -18.07 31.83
C SER A 135 -31.61 -19.07 31.49
N ALA A 136 -31.53 -20.15 32.24
CA ALA A 136 -30.58 -21.25 32.00
C ALA A 136 -30.71 -21.85 30.57
N THR A 137 -31.93 -21.86 30.03
CA THR A 137 -32.17 -22.34 28.64
C THR A 137 -31.55 -21.44 27.61
N VAL A 138 -31.60 -20.12 27.79
CA VAL A 138 -31.01 -19.13 26.89
C VAL A 138 -29.48 -19.24 26.92
N THR A 139 -28.87 -19.31 28.07
CA THR A 139 -27.42 -19.44 28.22
C THR A 139 -26.90 -20.78 27.69
N ALA A 140 -27.64 -21.88 27.90
CA ALA A 140 -27.28 -23.19 27.37
C ALA A 140 -27.29 -23.21 25.82
N ARG A 141 -28.14 -22.39 25.18
CA ARG A 141 -28.20 -22.32 23.75
C ARG A 141 -26.89 -21.83 23.16
N VAL A 142 -26.26 -20.80 23.73
CA VAL A 142 -25.00 -20.26 23.22
C VAL A 142 -23.78 -21.00 23.75
N SER A 143 -23.79 -21.45 25.02
CA SER A 143 -22.66 -22.22 25.56
C SER A 143 -22.51 -23.63 24.93
N ARG A 144 -23.57 -24.15 24.30
CA ARG A 144 -23.56 -25.39 23.52
C ARG A 144 -23.81 -25.15 22.02
N LEU A 145 -23.29 -24.05 21.52
CA LEU A 145 -23.45 -23.63 20.11
C LEU A 145 -22.96 -24.73 19.16
N THR A 146 -23.81 -25.10 18.20
CA THR A 146 -23.42 -26.05 17.14
C THR A 146 -22.88 -25.32 15.91
N THR A 147 -22.09 -26.01 15.09
CA THR A 147 -21.57 -25.46 13.82
C THR A 147 -22.71 -25.04 12.88
N THR A 148 -23.84 -25.77 12.86
CA THR A 148 -25.02 -25.38 12.08
C THR A 148 -25.63 -24.07 12.57
N ALA A 149 -25.73 -23.88 13.89
CA ALA A 149 -26.24 -22.63 14.44
C ALA A 149 -25.29 -21.46 14.22
N LEU A 150 -23.99 -21.69 14.33
CA LEU A 150 -22.97 -20.69 14.04
C LEU A 150 -22.97 -20.30 12.54
N ALA A 151 -23.02 -21.28 11.63
CA ALA A 151 -23.13 -21.01 10.19
C ALA A 151 -24.35 -20.13 9.85
N LYS A 152 -25.49 -20.43 10.48
CA LYS A 152 -26.71 -19.62 10.32
C LYS A 152 -26.51 -18.19 10.86
N ALA A 153 -25.87 -18.03 12.02
CA ALA A 153 -25.59 -16.72 12.59
C ALA A 153 -24.64 -15.88 11.74
N LEU A 154 -23.69 -16.54 11.06
CA LEU A 154 -22.75 -15.94 10.11
C LEU A 154 -23.39 -15.67 8.73
N GLY A 155 -24.63 -16.12 8.48
CA GLY A 155 -25.29 -15.96 7.18
C GLY A 155 -24.82 -16.95 6.12
N LEU A 156 -24.08 -17.98 6.49
CA LEU A 156 -23.51 -18.97 5.59
C LEU A 156 -24.51 -20.07 5.26
N THR A 157 -24.51 -20.52 4.01
CA THR A 157 -25.36 -21.63 3.53
C THR A 157 -24.51 -22.69 2.87
N ALA A 158 -25.05 -23.90 2.73
CA ALA A 158 -24.38 -25.02 2.02
C ALA A 158 -24.00 -24.70 0.57
N LYS A 159 -24.58 -23.64 -0.03
CA LYS A 159 -24.28 -23.18 -1.39
C LYS A 159 -23.40 -21.94 -1.41
N ASP A 160 -22.75 -21.60 -0.29
CA ASP A 160 -21.83 -20.45 -0.26
C ASP A 160 -20.77 -20.59 -1.33
N LYS A 161 -20.48 -19.49 -2.04
CA LYS A 161 -19.54 -19.50 -3.16
C LYS A 161 -18.08 -19.35 -2.71
N PHE A 162 -17.87 -18.70 -1.58
CA PHE A 162 -16.56 -18.31 -1.09
C PHE A 162 -16.04 -19.18 0.05
N TYR A 163 -16.91 -19.61 0.97
CA TYR A 163 -16.52 -20.35 2.17
C TYR A 163 -16.80 -21.84 2.07
N ASP A 164 -15.91 -22.66 2.65
CA ASP A 164 -16.08 -24.11 2.77
C ASP A 164 -16.68 -24.46 4.16
N LEU A 165 -18.00 -24.62 4.22
CA LEU A 165 -18.68 -24.99 5.46
C LEU A 165 -18.25 -26.33 6.05
N LYS A 166 -17.60 -27.22 5.29
CA LYS A 166 -17.05 -28.47 5.82
C LYS A 166 -15.85 -28.24 6.72
N SER A 167 -15.17 -27.11 6.55
CA SER A 167 -14.03 -26.69 7.38
C SER A 167 -14.49 -26.00 8.68
N LEU A 168 -15.76 -25.63 8.80
CA LEU A 168 -16.28 -24.94 9.98
C LEU A 168 -16.17 -25.81 11.24
N ARG A 169 -15.37 -25.38 12.19
CA ARG A 169 -15.15 -26.05 13.47
C ARG A 169 -15.19 -25.02 14.59
N ILE A 170 -15.91 -25.32 15.66
CA ILE A 170 -15.91 -24.52 16.88
C ILE A 170 -14.85 -25.09 17.82
N ASP A 171 -13.90 -24.25 18.22
CA ASP A 171 -12.78 -24.62 19.09
C ASP A 171 -13.12 -24.38 20.57
N ALA A 172 -13.75 -23.25 20.87
CA ALA A 172 -14.17 -22.91 22.22
C ALA A 172 -15.39 -21.97 22.21
N VAL A 173 -16.17 -22.02 23.32
CA VAL A 173 -17.22 -21.06 23.62
C VAL A 173 -17.12 -20.65 25.09
N LYS A 174 -17.08 -19.34 25.36
CA LYS A 174 -17.02 -18.77 26.69
C LYS A 174 -18.17 -17.78 26.88
N LEU A 175 -18.89 -17.88 27.99
CA LEU A 175 -19.94 -16.90 28.35
C LEU A 175 -19.29 -15.60 28.84
N ILE A 176 -19.78 -14.48 28.32
CA ILE A 176 -19.32 -13.13 28.65
C ILE A 176 -20.49 -12.16 28.73
N VAL A 177 -20.24 -10.98 29.28
CA VAL A 177 -21.08 -9.80 29.08
C VAL A 177 -20.44 -8.93 28.02
N TYR A 178 -21.19 -8.59 26.97
CA TYR A 178 -20.72 -7.78 25.84
C TYR A 178 -21.57 -6.55 25.65
N ARG A 179 -20.92 -5.40 25.43
CA ARG A 179 -21.57 -4.15 25.04
C ARG A 179 -21.60 -4.06 23.52
N TYR A 180 -22.80 -3.96 22.94
CA TYR A 180 -22.92 -3.88 21.49
C TYR A 180 -22.59 -2.48 20.98
N GLU A 181 -21.71 -2.39 19.98
CA GLU A 181 -21.36 -1.18 19.25
C GLU A 181 -21.35 -1.54 17.74
N ALA A 182 -22.29 -0.96 16.98
CA ALA A 182 -22.50 -1.31 15.57
C ALA A 182 -21.26 -1.01 14.71
N GLU A 183 -20.56 0.06 15.01
CA GLU A 183 -19.31 0.45 14.33
C GLU A 183 -18.15 -0.53 14.56
N LYS A 184 -18.17 -1.27 15.65
CA LYS A 184 -17.18 -2.29 16.03
C LYS A 184 -17.61 -3.70 15.69
N ARG A 185 -18.76 -3.89 15.06
CA ARG A 185 -19.33 -5.22 14.79
C ARG A 185 -18.44 -6.08 13.93
N ILE A 186 -17.78 -5.49 12.94
CA ILE A 186 -16.78 -6.15 12.11
C ILE A 186 -15.52 -5.31 12.19
N ILE A 187 -14.48 -5.85 12.81
CA ILE A 187 -13.16 -5.19 12.80
C ILE A 187 -12.39 -5.74 11.60
N VAL A 188 -12.26 -4.90 10.60
CA VAL A 188 -11.23 -5.05 9.58
C VAL A 188 -9.95 -4.48 10.20
N PRO A 189 -8.85 -5.24 10.32
CA PRO A 189 -7.59 -4.67 10.73
C PRO A 189 -7.31 -3.46 9.84
N ALA A 190 -7.03 -2.31 10.43
CA ALA A 190 -6.57 -1.16 9.65
C ALA A 190 -5.36 -1.64 8.85
N ALA A 191 -5.43 -1.52 7.54
CA ALA A 191 -4.24 -1.62 6.72
C ALA A 191 -3.25 -0.61 7.31
N HIS A 192 -2.07 -1.05 7.71
CA HIS A 192 -1.02 -0.11 8.08
C HIS A 192 -0.83 0.79 6.88
N GLU A 193 -1.04 2.09 7.05
CA GLU A 193 -0.96 3.10 5.98
C GLU A 193 0.37 3.03 5.21
N ASP A 194 1.40 2.43 5.81
CA ASP A 194 2.74 2.29 5.26
C ASP A 194 3.04 0.91 4.64
N SER A 195 2.12 -0.05 4.63
CA SER A 195 2.40 -1.35 4.06
C SER A 195 1.76 -1.51 2.69
N LEU A 196 2.57 -1.92 1.71
CA LEU A 196 2.09 -2.45 0.43
C LEU A 196 1.25 -3.74 0.59
N GLN A 197 1.08 -4.19 1.82
CA GLN A 197 0.37 -5.38 2.22
C GLN A 197 -0.97 -4.99 2.85
N SER A 198 -1.99 -4.75 2.04
CA SER A 198 -3.35 -4.83 2.53
C SER A 198 -3.72 -6.32 2.63
N HIS A 199 -3.71 -6.86 3.83
CA HIS A 199 -4.38 -8.13 4.07
C HIS A 199 -5.88 -7.84 3.99
N GLU A 200 -6.45 -7.99 2.81
CA GLU A 200 -7.90 -7.98 2.70
C GLU A 200 -8.44 -9.18 3.47
N MET A 201 -9.05 -8.85 4.59
CA MET A 201 -9.87 -9.82 5.33
C MET A 201 -10.97 -10.32 4.41
N PRO A 202 -11.19 -11.64 4.32
CA PRO A 202 -12.31 -12.17 3.60
C PRO A 202 -13.61 -11.52 4.09
N GLU A 203 -14.35 -10.87 3.21
CA GLU A 203 -15.59 -10.17 3.56
C GLU A 203 -16.69 -11.18 3.92
N LEU A 204 -16.97 -11.33 5.22
CA LEU A 204 -18.15 -12.06 5.71
C LEU A 204 -19.34 -11.09 5.79
N LYS A 205 -20.30 -11.23 4.90
CA LYS A 205 -21.56 -10.45 4.93
C LYS A 205 -22.50 -10.96 6.01
N LEU A 206 -22.33 -10.42 7.20
CA LEU A 206 -23.17 -10.81 8.34
C LEU A 206 -24.64 -10.39 8.15
N PRO A 207 -25.61 -11.23 8.55
CA PRO A 207 -27.02 -10.84 8.64
C PRO A 207 -27.21 -9.62 9.53
N ALA A 208 -28.27 -8.85 9.27
CA ALA A 208 -28.64 -7.75 10.15
C ALA A 208 -28.90 -8.23 11.59
N VAL A 209 -28.46 -7.45 12.57
CA VAL A 209 -28.69 -7.74 13.99
C VAL A 209 -30.17 -7.50 14.31
N GLN A 210 -30.78 -8.38 15.06
CA GLN A 210 -32.18 -8.29 15.47
C GLN A 210 -32.32 -8.28 16.98
N GLY A 211 -33.17 -7.40 17.51
CA GLY A 211 -33.47 -7.32 18.94
C GLY A 211 -32.28 -6.87 19.80
N VAL A 212 -31.37 -6.08 19.24
CA VAL A 212 -30.19 -5.56 19.93
C VAL A 212 -30.12 -4.05 19.70
N GLU A 213 -29.93 -3.31 20.77
CA GLU A 213 -29.86 -1.85 20.79
C GLU A 213 -28.39 -1.40 20.94
N GLU A 214 -28.07 -0.30 20.33
CA GLU A 214 -26.75 0.34 20.39
C GLU A 214 -26.36 0.69 21.84
N ARG A 215 -25.10 0.38 22.21
CA ARG A 215 -24.51 0.66 23.52
C ARG A 215 -25.16 -0.04 24.72
N LYS A 216 -26.03 -1.01 24.51
CA LYS A 216 -26.58 -1.87 25.56
C LYS A 216 -25.71 -3.11 25.77
N HIS A 217 -25.78 -3.65 27.00
CA HIS A 217 -25.04 -4.86 27.37
C HIS A 217 -25.90 -6.09 27.23
N TYR A 218 -25.28 -7.20 26.78
CA TYR A 218 -25.95 -8.49 26.58
C TYR A 218 -25.10 -9.64 27.12
N ILE A 219 -25.75 -10.67 27.62
CA ILE A 219 -25.06 -11.95 27.81
C ILE A 219 -24.84 -12.55 26.42
N ALA A 220 -23.62 -12.99 26.14
CA ALA A 220 -23.20 -13.50 24.85
C ALA A 220 -22.18 -14.64 25.02
N GLY A 221 -21.96 -15.38 23.94
CA GLY A 221 -20.83 -16.32 23.83
C GLY A 221 -19.72 -15.73 23.00
N GLU A 222 -18.54 -15.68 23.56
CA GLU A 222 -17.30 -15.51 22.79
C GLU A 222 -16.97 -16.88 22.19
N VAL A 223 -17.02 -16.96 20.87
CA VAL A 223 -16.89 -18.18 20.08
C VAL A 223 -15.61 -18.15 19.27
N HIS A 224 -14.69 -19.04 19.58
CA HIS A 224 -13.49 -19.27 18.79
C HIS A 224 -13.79 -20.38 17.79
N PHE A 225 -13.55 -20.13 16.52
CA PHE A 225 -13.85 -21.09 15.46
C PHE A 225 -12.88 -20.96 14.27
N ALA A 226 -12.75 -22.05 13.51
CA ALA A 226 -12.00 -22.10 12.27
C ALA A 226 -12.97 -22.20 11.08
N LEU A 227 -12.68 -21.45 10.00
CA LEU A 227 -13.43 -21.47 8.76
C LEU A 227 -12.50 -21.15 7.59
N ALA A 228 -12.48 -22.00 6.55
CA ALA A 228 -11.69 -21.80 5.35
C ALA A 228 -12.47 -21.12 4.23
N GLN A 229 -11.80 -20.30 3.43
CA GLN A 229 -12.24 -20.03 2.07
C GLN A 229 -12.01 -21.27 1.20
N LYS A 230 -12.83 -21.45 0.15
CA LYS A 230 -12.68 -22.60 -0.74
C LYS A 230 -11.30 -22.62 -1.39
N GLY A 231 -10.59 -23.71 -1.20
CA GLY A 231 -9.24 -23.89 -1.72
C GLY A 231 -8.13 -23.23 -0.90
N GLN A 232 -8.46 -22.67 0.28
CA GLN A 232 -7.52 -22.07 1.21
C GLN A 232 -7.48 -22.80 2.56
N PRO A 233 -6.41 -22.67 3.36
CA PRO A 233 -6.36 -23.17 4.72
C PRO A 233 -7.44 -22.52 5.61
N PRO A 234 -7.85 -23.18 6.71
CA PRO A 234 -8.76 -22.57 7.68
C PRO A 234 -8.14 -21.34 8.35
N ILE A 235 -8.93 -20.28 8.45
CA ILE A 235 -8.62 -19.08 9.23
C ILE A 235 -9.34 -19.20 10.56
N HIS A 236 -8.72 -18.80 11.66
CA HIS A 236 -9.32 -18.72 12.98
C HIS A 236 -10.05 -17.39 13.17
N TRP A 237 -11.20 -17.45 13.81
CA TRP A 237 -12.09 -16.32 14.04
C TRP A 237 -12.56 -16.26 15.49
N ILE A 238 -12.82 -15.06 15.96
CA ILE A 238 -13.61 -14.79 17.15
C ILE A 238 -14.92 -14.14 16.73
N ALA A 239 -16.03 -14.75 17.13
CA ALA A 239 -17.35 -14.13 17.05
C ALA A 239 -17.93 -13.97 18.45
N ILE A 240 -18.61 -12.85 18.72
CA ILE A 240 -19.46 -12.71 19.89
C ILE A 240 -20.89 -12.88 19.45
N VAL A 241 -21.56 -13.93 19.96
CA VAL A 241 -22.92 -14.31 19.59
C VAL A 241 -23.85 -14.04 20.77
N GLY A 242 -24.82 -13.15 20.58
CA GLY A 242 -25.80 -12.82 21.62
C GLY A 242 -26.65 -14.04 22.05
N ALA A 243 -26.78 -14.28 23.35
CA ALA A 243 -27.46 -15.47 23.85
C ALA A 243 -28.96 -15.50 23.52
N GLU A 244 -29.62 -14.36 23.52
CA GLU A 244 -31.05 -14.23 23.16
C GLU A 244 -31.26 -14.09 21.67
N SER A 245 -30.54 -13.17 21.03
CA SER A 245 -30.71 -12.81 19.62
C SER A 245 -30.15 -13.86 18.65
N MET A 246 -29.19 -14.68 19.09
CA MET A 246 -28.39 -15.57 18.23
C MET A 246 -27.75 -14.84 17.03
N SER A 247 -27.61 -13.52 17.12
CA SER A 247 -26.94 -12.69 16.13
C SER A 247 -25.47 -12.54 16.47
N VAL A 248 -24.62 -12.43 15.43
CA VAL A 248 -23.22 -12.07 15.61
C VAL A 248 -23.14 -10.58 15.91
N LEU A 249 -22.70 -10.25 17.11
CA LEU A 249 -22.56 -8.89 17.63
C LEU A 249 -21.18 -8.30 17.38
N TYR A 250 -20.17 -9.18 17.17
CA TYR A 250 -18.78 -8.83 16.91
C TYR A 250 -18.14 -9.97 16.13
N LEU A 251 -17.31 -9.63 15.16
CA LEU A 251 -16.54 -10.60 14.38
C LEU A 251 -15.18 -10.04 14.05
N ARG A 252 -14.14 -10.82 14.30
CA ARG A 252 -12.81 -10.57 13.75
C ARG A 252 -12.12 -11.88 13.42
N THR A 253 -11.09 -11.84 12.59
CA THR A 253 -10.15 -12.96 12.56
C THR A 253 -9.38 -12.99 13.86
N PHE A 254 -9.14 -14.18 14.32
CA PHE A 254 -8.27 -14.46 15.44
C PHE A 254 -7.02 -15.12 14.83
N SER A 255 -6.00 -14.36 14.58
CA SER A 255 -4.68 -14.93 14.44
C SER A 255 -4.11 -14.99 15.86
N ASP A 256 -3.94 -16.18 16.34
CA ASP A 256 -3.26 -16.45 17.63
C ASP A 256 -1.74 -16.42 17.38
N ASP A 257 -1.33 -15.50 16.49
CA ASP A 257 0.06 -15.32 16.14
C ASP A 257 0.76 -14.64 17.32
N ALA A 258 1.79 -15.28 17.84
CA ALA A 258 2.71 -14.61 18.76
C ALA A 258 3.26 -13.36 18.08
N ASN A 259 3.48 -12.29 18.81
CA ASN A 259 4.18 -11.14 18.26
C ASN A 259 5.68 -11.37 18.29
N GLY A 260 6.38 -10.69 17.39
CA GLY A 260 7.84 -10.63 17.35
C GLY A 260 8.34 -9.20 17.32
N MET A 261 9.53 -8.98 17.87
CA MET A 261 10.25 -7.72 17.67
C MET A 261 11.13 -7.84 16.44
N VAL A 262 10.99 -6.90 15.50
CA VAL A 262 11.72 -6.85 14.23
C VAL A 262 12.15 -5.42 13.89
N PHE A 263 13.00 -5.24 12.90
CA PHE A 263 13.07 -3.97 12.17
C PHE A 263 12.01 -3.99 11.05
N ALA A 264 11.25 -2.92 10.90
CA ALA A 264 10.17 -2.87 9.90
C ALA A 264 10.68 -3.04 8.45
N VAL A 265 11.85 -2.47 8.14
CA VAL A 265 12.58 -2.64 6.87
C VAL A 265 14.04 -2.93 7.15
N ASP A 266 14.78 -1.95 7.60
CA ASP A 266 16.18 -1.97 8.04
C ASP A 266 16.39 -0.85 9.07
N PRO A 267 17.50 -0.86 9.86
CA PRO A 267 17.73 0.15 10.89
C PRO A 267 17.84 1.59 10.39
N ILE A 268 18.36 1.83 9.18
CA ILE A 268 18.47 3.19 8.61
C ILE A 268 17.10 3.70 8.20
N THR A 269 16.37 2.92 7.41
CA THR A 269 15.04 3.28 6.92
C THR A 269 14.07 3.46 8.09
N THR A 270 14.10 2.58 9.09
CA THR A 270 13.24 2.68 10.27
C THR A 270 13.58 3.90 11.13
N ASN A 271 14.86 4.24 11.25
CA ASN A 271 15.31 5.37 12.07
C ASN A 271 15.16 6.74 11.36
N GLY A 272 14.93 6.74 10.05
CA GLY A 272 14.72 7.95 9.25
C GLY A 272 15.95 8.86 9.14
N GLY A 273 17.15 8.31 9.19
CA GLY A 273 18.32 9.16 9.25
C GLY A 273 19.65 8.43 9.14
N PRO A 274 20.71 9.01 9.72
CA PRO A 274 22.03 8.41 9.66
C PRO A 274 22.05 7.03 10.31
N LEU A 275 23.04 6.22 9.90
CA LEU A 275 23.29 4.90 10.44
C LEU A 275 23.34 4.95 11.99
N PRO A 276 22.46 4.23 12.70
CA PRO A 276 22.54 4.14 14.15
C PRO A 276 23.80 3.38 14.56
N SER A 277 24.31 3.66 15.78
CA SER A 277 25.40 2.86 16.34
C SER A 277 25.02 1.38 16.38
N ALA A 278 25.97 0.50 16.05
CA ALA A 278 25.75 -0.93 15.92
C ALA A 278 25.68 -1.67 17.28
N ASN A 279 25.11 -1.06 18.32
CA ASN A 279 24.95 -1.67 19.65
C ASN A 279 23.48 -1.73 20.07
N ASN A 280 23.19 -2.59 21.05
CA ASN A 280 21.82 -2.79 21.53
C ASN A 280 21.16 -1.51 22.07
N ALA A 281 21.92 -0.59 22.65
CA ALA A 281 21.37 0.66 23.18
C ALA A 281 20.78 1.54 22.07
N ALA A 282 21.40 1.55 20.90
CA ALA A 282 20.90 2.29 19.73
C ALA A 282 19.88 1.49 18.91
N LEU A 283 20.04 0.18 18.79
CA LEU A 283 19.20 -0.66 17.93
C LEU A 283 17.88 -1.10 18.57
N ASN A 284 17.87 -1.35 19.89
CA ASN A 284 16.66 -1.80 20.57
C ASN A 284 15.48 -0.80 20.50
N PRO A 285 15.68 0.53 20.61
CA PRO A 285 14.59 1.49 20.53
C PRO A 285 13.89 1.56 19.17
N ILE A 286 14.56 1.15 18.09
CA ILE A 286 14.00 1.19 16.72
C ILE A 286 13.37 -0.13 16.28
N ARG A 287 13.31 -1.14 17.16
CA ARG A 287 12.55 -2.36 16.91
C ARG A 287 11.05 -2.07 16.94
N THR A 288 10.31 -2.79 16.13
CA THR A 288 8.85 -2.70 16.03
C THR A 288 8.22 -4.03 16.41
N THR A 289 7.15 -4.01 17.19
CA THR A 289 6.33 -5.20 17.46
C THR A 289 5.45 -5.49 16.26
N VAL A 290 5.49 -6.72 15.77
CA VAL A 290 4.67 -7.19 14.64
C VAL A 290 4.03 -8.52 14.99
N ALA A 291 2.84 -8.81 14.45
CA ALA A 291 2.29 -10.15 14.46
C ALA A 291 3.15 -11.07 13.59
N LEU A 292 3.35 -12.33 14.02
CA LEU A 292 4.02 -13.37 13.24
C LEU A 292 2.96 -14.30 12.65
N PRO A 293 2.46 -14.03 11.43
CA PRO A 293 1.28 -14.68 10.90
C PRO A 293 1.55 -16.12 10.48
N GLY A 294 0.54 -16.97 10.57
CA GLY A 294 0.54 -18.34 10.05
C GLY A 294 1.38 -19.33 10.84
N LEU A 295 1.82 -18.99 12.07
CA LEU A 295 2.53 -19.93 12.94
C LEU A 295 1.70 -21.19 13.18
N VAL A 296 2.36 -22.34 13.24
CA VAL A 296 1.72 -23.60 13.65
C VAL A 296 1.33 -23.52 15.13
N ALA A 297 0.32 -24.29 15.54
CA ALA A 297 -0.09 -24.36 16.94
C ALA A 297 1.10 -24.75 17.84
N PRO A 298 1.22 -24.17 19.03
CA PRO A 298 2.24 -24.53 20.00
C PRO A 298 2.22 -26.03 20.33
N SER A 299 3.37 -26.60 20.54
CA SER A 299 3.51 -28.02 20.92
C SER A 299 4.38 -28.15 22.15
N GLY A 300 3.94 -28.97 23.12
CA GLY A 300 4.66 -29.13 24.38
C GLY A 300 4.81 -27.85 25.20
N GLY A 301 3.89 -26.89 25.06
CA GLY A 301 3.95 -25.60 25.72
C GLY A 301 4.94 -24.61 25.13
N GLN A 302 5.47 -24.89 23.94
CA GLN A 302 6.44 -24.06 23.21
C GLN A 302 5.90 -23.68 21.83
N GLN A 303 6.07 -22.41 21.45
CA GLN A 303 5.78 -21.87 20.13
C GLN A 303 7.05 -21.82 19.30
N PRO A 304 7.21 -22.62 18.23
CA PRO A 304 8.33 -22.52 17.32
C PRO A 304 8.10 -21.47 16.24
N LEU A 305 9.15 -20.99 15.59
CA LEU A 305 9.11 -20.18 14.37
C LEU A 305 8.93 -21.07 13.13
N VAL A 306 7.80 -21.71 13.07
CA VAL A 306 7.34 -22.56 11.96
C VAL A 306 5.93 -22.14 11.59
N GLY A 307 5.69 -21.84 10.34
CA GLY A 307 4.39 -21.39 9.84
C GLY A 307 3.96 -22.10 8.56
N ASP A 308 2.94 -21.56 7.91
CA ASP A 308 2.39 -22.10 6.66
C ASP A 308 3.30 -21.86 5.45
N LYS A 309 4.12 -20.80 5.46
CA LYS A 309 5.00 -20.42 4.36
C LYS A 309 6.48 -20.67 4.66
N ILE A 310 6.89 -20.48 5.89
CA ILE A 310 8.28 -20.50 6.35
C ILE A 310 8.45 -21.44 7.53
N ARG A 311 9.54 -22.19 7.54
CA ARG A 311 10.06 -22.85 8.73
C ARG A 311 11.52 -22.49 8.92
N LEU A 312 11.89 -22.06 10.13
CA LEU A 312 13.28 -21.91 10.47
C LEU A 312 13.89 -23.28 10.76
N GLN A 313 15.02 -23.53 10.13
CA GLN A 313 15.77 -24.77 10.30
C GLN A 313 17.26 -24.49 10.06
N ASP A 314 18.10 -24.93 10.99
CA ASP A 314 19.54 -24.92 10.88
C ASP A 314 19.96 -25.96 9.83
N VAL A 315 20.56 -25.53 8.72
CA VAL A 315 20.98 -26.39 7.60
C VAL A 315 22.43 -26.17 7.18
N GLU A 316 23.02 -25.03 7.59
CA GLU A 316 24.40 -24.69 7.28
C GLU A 316 25.16 -24.31 8.57
N LEU A 317 26.47 -24.51 8.57
CA LEU A 317 27.31 -24.09 9.70
C LEU A 317 27.36 -22.55 9.82
N PRO A 318 27.45 -21.99 11.04
CA PRO A 318 27.51 -22.67 12.33
C PRO A 318 26.13 -23.18 12.77
N THR A 319 26.12 -24.25 13.58
CA THR A 319 24.86 -24.77 14.12
C THR A 319 24.28 -23.82 15.16
N VAL A 320 23.18 -23.15 14.81
CA VAL A 320 22.45 -22.21 15.66
C VAL A 320 20.96 -22.54 15.65
N ALA A 321 20.46 -23.04 16.77
CA ALA A 321 19.06 -23.42 16.88
C ALA A 321 18.11 -22.21 16.76
N SER A 322 16.98 -22.41 16.09
CA SER A 322 15.88 -21.45 16.08
C SER A 322 15.28 -21.32 17.49
N PRO A 323 14.95 -20.09 17.95
CA PRO A 323 14.33 -19.91 19.25
C PRO A 323 12.91 -20.47 19.28
N THR A 324 12.50 -20.87 20.47
CA THR A 324 11.11 -21.16 20.81
C THR A 324 10.71 -20.31 22.02
N GLU A 325 9.45 -19.93 22.11
CA GLU A 325 8.91 -19.20 23.27
C GLU A 325 7.79 -20.00 23.94
N PRO A 326 7.60 -19.85 25.27
CA PRO A 326 6.44 -20.42 25.90
C PRO A 326 5.14 -19.93 25.27
N THR A 327 4.15 -20.80 25.17
CA THR A 327 2.82 -20.46 24.63
C THR A 327 2.27 -19.17 25.24
N GLY A 328 1.88 -18.22 24.40
CA GLY A 328 1.37 -16.91 24.81
C GLY A 328 2.45 -15.88 25.17
N THR A 329 3.70 -16.18 24.91
CA THR A 329 4.83 -15.24 25.09
C THR A 329 5.29 -14.73 23.72
N ASP A 330 5.52 -13.42 23.61
CA ASP A 330 6.03 -12.79 22.40
C ASP A 330 7.53 -13.04 22.23
N PHE A 331 8.00 -13.14 20.98
CA PHE A 331 9.41 -13.25 20.61
C PHE A 331 10.11 -11.89 20.74
N ASN A 332 10.51 -11.53 21.95
CA ASN A 332 11.11 -10.24 22.27
C ASN A 332 12.60 -10.39 22.66
N PHE A 333 13.48 -10.26 21.69
CA PHE A 333 14.92 -10.37 21.87
C PHE A 333 15.64 -9.04 21.62
N ASN A 334 16.80 -8.86 22.23
CA ASN A 334 17.70 -7.75 21.90
C ASN A 334 18.18 -7.84 20.45
N ALA A 335 18.34 -6.71 19.80
CA ALA A 335 18.69 -6.62 18.37
C ALA A 335 19.96 -7.42 18.01
N ARG A 336 20.99 -7.36 18.85
CA ARG A 336 22.22 -8.13 18.62
C ARG A 336 22.15 -9.50 19.31
N THR A 337 21.34 -10.38 18.75
CA THR A 337 21.24 -11.81 19.12
C THR A 337 20.84 -12.63 17.90
N ASP A 338 21.24 -13.89 17.84
CA ASP A 338 20.76 -14.83 16.81
C ASP A 338 19.24 -15.02 16.90
N ASN A 339 18.67 -15.00 18.10
CA ASN A 339 17.23 -15.11 18.28
C ASN A 339 16.45 -13.96 17.64
N PHE A 340 16.94 -12.72 17.75
CA PHE A 340 16.34 -11.57 17.04
C PHE A 340 16.45 -11.73 15.53
N SER A 341 17.60 -12.19 15.06
CA SER A 341 17.84 -12.48 13.63
C SER A 341 16.90 -13.56 13.09
N ALA A 342 16.62 -14.59 13.91
CA ALA A 342 15.66 -15.64 13.61
C ALA A 342 14.22 -15.09 13.44
N VAL A 343 13.77 -14.24 14.36
CA VAL A 343 12.44 -13.59 14.27
C VAL A 343 12.31 -12.75 13.01
N ASN A 344 13.33 -11.95 12.66
CA ASN A 344 13.34 -11.17 11.44
C ASN A 344 13.34 -12.07 10.19
N ALA A 345 14.14 -13.14 10.18
CA ALA A 345 14.18 -14.08 9.07
C ALA A 345 12.80 -14.71 8.82
N TYR A 346 12.13 -15.18 9.88
CA TYR A 346 10.76 -15.69 9.78
C TYR A 346 9.81 -14.63 9.21
N TYR A 347 9.75 -13.47 9.87
CA TYR A 347 8.81 -12.42 9.51
C TYR A 347 8.99 -11.89 8.11
N HIS A 348 10.23 -11.57 7.70
CA HIS A 348 10.48 -10.97 6.40
C HIS A 348 10.33 -11.95 5.25
N CYS A 349 10.69 -13.22 5.44
CA CYS A 349 10.46 -14.26 4.43
C CYS A 349 8.97 -14.58 4.27
N ASP A 350 8.22 -14.70 5.37
CA ASP A 350 6.76 -14.87 5.33
C ASP A 350 6.08 -13.68 4.65
N ARG A 351 6.50 -12.47 5.01
CA ARG A 351 6.02 -11.21 4.41
C ARG A 351 6.20 -11.16 2.90
N PHE A 352 7.30 -11.70 2.37
CA PHE A 352 7.51 -11.77 0.91
C PHE A 352 6.46 -12.65 0.22
N PHE A 353 6.19 -13.85 0.73
CA PHE A 353 5.18 -14.71 0.13
C PHE A 353 3.76 -14.11 0.23
N ARG A 354 3.44 -13.45 1.34
CA ARG A 354 2.18 -12.73 1.48
C ARG A 354 2.10 -11.52 0.55
N LEU A 355 3.20 -10.84 0.26
CA LEU A 355 3.25 -9.81 -0.77
C LEU A 355 2.84 -10.39 -2.13
N MET A 356 3.37 -11.57 -2.51
CA MET A 356 2.99 -12.21 -3.76
C MET A 356 1.49 -12.55 -3.79
N GLU A 357 0.93 -13.11 -2.71
CA GLU A 357 -0.51 -13.37 -2.60
C GLU A 357 -1.32 -12.08 -2.73
N SER A 358 -0.89 -10.99 -2.10
CA SER A 358 -1.56 -9.69 -2.18
C SER A 358 -1.54 -9.07 -3.58
N LEU A 359 -0.57 -9.47 -4.40
CA LEU A 359 -0.49 -9.10 -5.81
C LEU A 359 -1.34 -10.01 -6.72
N GLY A 360 -1.99 -11.04 -6.15
CA GLY A 360 -2.89 -11.95 -6.86
C GLY A 360 -2.22 -13.25 -7.33
N PHE A 361 -0.99 -13.53 -6.93
CA PHE A 361 -0.34 -14.80 -7.28
C PHE A 361 -0.79 -15.93 -6.35
N ASN A 362 -1.19 -17.04 -6.95
CA ASN A 362 -1.35 -18.29 -6.21
C ASN A 362 0.04 -18.95 -6.05
N LEU A 363 0.53 -19.08 -4.82
CA LEU A 363 1.87 -19.58 -4.55
C LEU A 363 2.08 -21.02 -5.04
N ALA A 364 1.09 -21.90 -4.88
CA ALA A 364 1.20 -23.29 -5.35
C ALA A 364 1.34 -23.37 -6.88
N THR A 365 0.65 -22.49 -7.62
CA THR A 365 0.77 -22.39 -9.07
C THR A 365 2.08 -21.76 -9.50
N PHE A 366 2.49 -20.68 -8.83
CA PHE A 366 3.73 -19.96 -9.16
C PHE A 366 4.97 -20.80 -8.92
N PHE A 367 5.07 -21.44 -7.75
CA PHE A 367 6.24 -22.21 -7.36
C PHE A 367 6.19 -23.66 -7.81
N GLY A 368 5.05 -24.17 -8.23
CA GLY A 368 4.89 -25.55 -8.71
C GLY A 368 5.29 -26.61 -7.69
N SER A 369 5.48 -27.84 -8.15
CA SER A 369 5.85 -28.98 -7.30
C SER A 369 7.33 -29.02 -6.88
N GLY A 370 8.15 -28.17 -7.46
CA GLY A 370 9.58 -28.10 -7.14
C GLY A 370 9.90 -27.40 -5.82
N THR A 371 8.95 -26.61 -5.30
CA THR A 371 9.07 -25.93 -4.01
C THR A 371 8.08 -26.52 -3.00
N THR A 372 8.56 -26.87 -1.83
CA THR A 372 7.73 -27.37 -0.72
C THR A 372 7.51 -26.29 0.33
N PHE A 373 6.24 -25.96 0.59
CA PHE A 373 5.86 -25.08 1.70
C PHE A 373 5.56 -25.89 2.97
N PRO A 374 5.97 -25.40 4.16
CA PRO A 374 6.78 -24.20 4.39
C PRO A 374 8.21 -24.35 3.88
N THR A 375 8.74 -23.27 3.24
CA THR A 375 10.13 -23.28 2.76
C THR A 375 11.13 -23.20 3.91
N VAL A 376 12.30 -23.79 3.73
CA VAL A 376 13.36 -23.80 4.73
C VAL A 376 14.11 -22.46 4.72
N VAL A 377 14.27 -21.87 5.90
CA VAL A 377 15.08 -20.67 6.11
C VAL A 377 16.08 -20.92 7.23
N ASP A 378 17.35 -20.68 6.94
CA ASP A 378 18.43 -20.68 7.92
C ASP A 378 18.83 -19.24 8.23
N HIS A 379 18.70 -18.84 9.49
CA HIS A 379 18.96 -17.46 9.93
C HIS A 379 20.44 -17.20 10.27
N ARG A 380 21.31 -18.23 10.26
CA ARG A 380 22.70 -18.12 10.70
C ARG A 380 23.62 -19.14 10.00
N GLY A 381 23.66 -19.17 8.68
CA GLY A 381 24.52 -20.08 7.90
C GLY A 381 25.75 -19.41 7.27
N LEU A 382 26.20 -19.92 6.14
CA LEU A 382 27.36 -19.43 5.36
C LEU A 382 28.67 -19.33 6.16
N GLY A 383 28.93 -20.29 7.08
CA GLY A 383 30.06 -20.25 7.97
C GLY A 383 30.00 -19.21 9.08
N GLY A 384 28.95 -18.38 9.12
CA GLY A 384 28.61 -17.49 10.21
C GLY A 384 29.46 -16.22 10.40
N ASN A 385 30.47 -15.98 9.57
CA ASN A 385 31.43 -14.88 9.73
C ASN A 385 31.53 -13.96 8.49
N VAL A 386 30.51 -13.97 7.64
CA VAL A 386 30.47 -13.16 6.41
C VAL A 386 29.23 -12.28 6.38
N ILE A 387 29.30 -11.17 5.66
CA ILE A 387 28.13 -10.35 5.31
C ILE A 387 27.61 -10.90 3.99
N ASN A 388 26.66 -11.81 4.06
CA ASN A 388 26.08 -12.44 2.86
C ASN A 388 24.76 -13.15 3.15
N ALA A 389 24.04 -13.48 2.06
CA ALA A 389 22.88 -14.34 2.04
C ALA A 389 22.84 -15.12 0.73
N HIS A 390 22.08 -16.20 0.65
CA HIS A 390 21.79 -16.86 -0.61
C HIS A 390 20.45 -17.60 -0.58
N CYS A 391 19.81 -17.68 -1.73
CA CYS A 391 18.71 -18.59 -2.00
C CYS A 391 19.22 -19.73 -2.89
N VAL A 392 18.97 -20.97 -2.52
CA VAL A 392 19.45 -22.18 -3.21
C VAL A 392 18.29 -22.88 -3.90
N GLY A 393 18.46 -23.20 -5.18
CA GLY A 393 17.50 -24.00 -5.94
C GLY A 393 17.65 -25.50 -5.65
N THR A 394 16.59 -26.25 -5.90
CA THR A 394 16.57 -27.70 -5.76
C THR A 394 17.54 -28.37 -6.73
N SER A 395 18.29 -29.38 -6.28
CA SER A 395 19.20 -30.15 -7.12
C SER A 395 18.42 -31.00 -8.13
N GLY A 396 18.61 -30.73 -9.42
CA GLY A 396 17.98 -31.49 -10.50
C GLY A 396 16.51 -31.15 -10.80
N GLY A 397 15.97 -30.05 -10.26
CA GLY A 397 14.59 -29.59 -10.52
C GLY A 397 14.44 -28.08 -10.39
N LEU A 398 13.26 -27.58 -10.81
CA LEU A 398 12.86 -26.19 -10.68
C LEU A 398 12.15 -25.98 -9.33
N GLY A 399 12.72 -25.16 -8.45
CA GLY A 399 12.13 -24.84 -7.14
C GLY A 399 13.14 -24.29 -6.13
N ILE A 400 12.64 -23.81 -5.00
CA ILE A 400 13.45 -23.35 -3.87
C ILE A 400 13.75 -24.54 -2.96
N GLN A 401 15.02 -24.75 -2.63
CA GLN A 401 15.46 -25.71 -1.62
C GLN A 401 15.52 -25.05 -0.24
N GLN A 402 16.22 -23.92 -0.13
CA GLN A 402 16.42 -23.17 1.11
C GLN A 402 16.84 -21.72 0.84
N THR A 403 16.68 -20.87 1.85
CA THR A 403 17.27 -19.52 1.88
C THR A 403 18.09 -19.39 3.14
N THR A 404 19.36 -19.00 3.03
CA THR A 404 20.32 -18.93 4.14
C THR A 404 20.84 -17.52 4.30
N PHE A 405 20.88 -17.04 5.54
CA PHE A 405 21.36 -15.72 5.91
C PHE A 405 22.57 -15.83 6.85
N ALA A 406 23.54 -14.94 6.70
CA ALA A 406 24.66 -14.80 7.62
C ALA A 406 24.53 -13.48 8.41
N LEU A 407 25.63 -12.76 8.59
CA LEU A 407 25.67 -11.52 9.39
C LEU A 407 25.35 -10.26 8.55
N ALA A 408 24.84 -9.23 9.22
CA ALA A 408 24.74 -7.89 8.68
C ALA A 408 26.04 -7.07 8.94
N ASP A 409 26.77 -7.40 9.99
CA ASP A 409 28.10 -6.87 10.26
C ASP A 409 29.01 -7.93 10.91
N THR A 410 30.31 -7.81 10.70
CA THR A 410 31.33 -8.71 11.25
C THR A 410 32.16 -8.06 12.36
N GLY A 411 31.78 -6.86 12.82
CA GLY A 411 32.53 -6.13 13.83
C GLY A 411 32.38 -6.71 15.25
N ASP A 412 31.27 -7.39 15.53
CA ASP A 412 31.02 -8.04 16.82
C ASP A 412 30.27 -9.37 16.60
N VAL A 413 31.03 -10.40 16.28
CA VAL A 413 30.47 -11.77 16.05
C VAL A 413 30.05 -12.47 17.32
N ALA A 414 30.47 -11.98 18.49
CA ALA A 414 30.07 -12.52 19.78
C ALA A 414 28.64 -12.08 20.16
N ASN A 415 28.23 -10.89 19.70
CA ASN A 415 26.88 -10.39 19.78
C ASN A 415 26.37 -10.17 18.36
N PRO A 416 25.94 -11.21 17.67
CA PRO A 416 25.66 -11.17 16.24
C PRO A 416 24.38 -10.40 15.93
N ILE A 417 24.33 -9.86 14.70
CA ILE A 417 23.10 -9.39 14.09
C ILE A 417 23.04 -9.95 12.66
N GLY A 418 21.97 -10.67 12.36
CA GLY A 418 21.80 -11.34 11.07
C GLY A 418 21.37 -10.38 9.96
N ILE A 419 21.79 -10.68 8.73
CA ILE A 419 21.46 -9.88 7.56
C ILE A 419 19.97 -9.99 7.19
N ALA A 420 19.25 -11.03 7.64
CA ALA A 420 17.80 -11.15 7.49
C ALA A 420 17.01 -10.07 8.26
N CYS A 421 17.68 -9.29 9.12
CA CYS A 421 17.11 -8.09 9.75
C CYS A 421 16.94 -6.92 8.77
N ASP A 422 17.39 -7.07 7.53
CA ASP A 422 17.15 -6.17 6.41
C ASP A 422 16.14 -6.82 5.45
N TYR A 423 14.93 -6.27 5.39
CA TYR A 423 13.89 -6.79 4.48
C TYR A 423 14.32 -6.68 3.01
N ARG A 424 15.15 -5.69 2.67
CA ARG A 424 15.64 -5.52 1.30
C ARG A 424 16.52 -6.69 0.87
N VAL A 425 17.34 -7.23 1.79
CA VAL A 425 18.14 -8.44 1.51
C VAL A 425 17.25 -9.66 1.33
N VAL A 426 16.22 -9.83 2.15
CA VAL A 426 15.25 -10.92 1.98
C VAL A 426 14.54 -10.82 0.63
N LEU A 427 14.10 -9.62 0.23
CA LEU A 427 13.51 -9.38 -1.09
C LEU A 427 14.51 -9.62 -2.23
N HIS A 428 15.79 -9.35 -2.04
CA HIS A 428 16.83 -9.64 -3.01
C HIS A 428 16.97 -11.16 -3.25
N GLU A 429 17.03 -11.94 -2.18
CA GLU A 429 17.20 -13.39 -2.31
C GLU A 429 15.95 -14.07 -2.84
N LEU A 430 14.79 -13.85 -2.21
CA LEU A 430 13.55 -14.50 -2.60
C LEU A 430 12.96 -13.88 -3.87
N GLY A 431 12.97 -12.55 -4.00
CA GLY A 431 12.46 -11.81 -5.16
C GLY A 431 13.39 -11.85 -6.39
N GLY A 432 14.61 -12.34 -6.24
CA GLY A 432 15.56 -12.61 -7.31
C GLY A 432 15.64 -14.10 -7.62
N HIS A 433 16.57 -14.77 -6.95
CA HIS A 433 16.81 -16.20 -7.17
C HIS A 433 15.58 -17.06 -6.85
N GLY A 434 14.91 -16.78 -5.72
CA GLY A 434 13.77 -17.57 -5.26
C GLY A 434 12.64 -17.65 -6.27
N VAL A 435 12.26 -16.53 -6.90
CA VAL A 435 11.18 -16.49 -7.89
C VAL A 435 11.61 -17.00 -9.26
N LEU A 436 12.90 -17.01 -9.57
CA LEU A 436 13.42 -17.53 -10.85
C LEU A 436 13.56 -19.04 -10.87
N TYR A 437 14.02 -19.66 -9.78
CA TYR A 437 14.24 -21.11 -9.71
C TYR A 437 13.03 -21.96 -10.11
N PRO A 438 11.78 -21.62 -9.75
CA PRO A 438 10.61 -22.38 -10.20
C PRO A 438 10.42 -22.42 -11.72
N HIS A 439 10.99 -21.48 -12.45
CA HIS A 439 10.75 -21.29 -13.87
C HIS A 439 11.97 -21.63 -14.75
N VAL A 440 13.15 -21.14 -14.40
CA VAL A 440 14.33 -21.20 -15.28
C VAL A 440 15.60 -21.60 -14.57
N HIS A 441 15.60 -22.14 -13.39
CA HIS A 441 16.77 -22.51 -12.57
C HIS A 441 17.93 -21.50 -12.62
N SER A 442 18.40 -21.13 -13.83
CA SER A 442 19.37 -20.06 -14.06
C SER A 442 18.99 -19.27 -15.31
N PRO A 443 18.84 -17.94 -15.23
CA PRO A 443 18.63 -17.13 -16.43
C PRO A 443 19.80 -17.21 -17.40
N ASN A 444 19.52 -17.13 -18.71
CA ASN A 444 20.54 -17.14 -19.75
C ASN A 444 21.33 -15.82 -19.87
N PHE A 445 20.98 -14.80 -19.09
CA PHE A 445 21.70 -13.53 -18.96
C PHE A 445 21.69 -13.07 -17.51
N GLY A 446 22.57 -12.15 -17.13
CA GLY A 446 22.68 -11.64 -15.77
C GLY A 446 21.43 -10.90 -15.31
N PHE A 447 20.51 -11.61 -14.65
CA PHE A 447 19.22 -11.05 -14.26
C PHE A 447 18.80 -11.36 -12.80
N SER A 448 19.36 -12.41 -12.19
CA SER A 448 18.90 -12.85 -10.87
C SER A 448 19.03 -11.79 -9.79
N HIS A 449 20.19 -11.13 -9.72
CA HIS A 449 20.43 -10.07 -8.77
C HIS A 449 19.66 -8.78 -9.12
N SER A 450 19.51 -8.47 -10.41
CA SER A 450 18.74 -7.30 -10.83
C SER A 450 17.24 -7.43 -10.57
N ALA A 451 16.68 -8.63 -10.68
CA ALA A 451 15.31 -8.90 -10.29
C ALA A 451 15.13 -8.65 -8.78
N GLY A 452 15.98 -9.26 -7.95
CA GLY A 452 15.96 -9.10 -6.51
C GLY A 452 16.20 -7.67 -6.04
N ASP A 453 17.21 -6.98 -6.59
CA ASP A 453 17.49 -5.57 -6.31
C ASP A 453 16.28 -4.69 -6.67
N SER A 454 15.64 -4.94 -7.81
CA SER A 454 14.49 -4.17 -8.27
C SER A 454 13.27 -4.37 -7.35
N VAL A 455 12.96 -5.62 -7.01
CA VAL A 455 11.87 -5.94 -6.08
C VAL A 455 12.13 -5.30 -4.71
N ALA A 456 13.37 -5.38 -4.21
CA ALA A 456 13.78 -4.81 -2.93
C ALA A 456 13.59 -3.29 -2.88
N VAL A 457 14.12 -2.57 -3.88
CA VAL A 457 14.09 -1.10 -3.88
C VAL A 457 12.71 -0.57 -4.21
N ILE A 458 12.05 -1.08 -5.24
CA ILE A 458 10.74 -0.61 -5.67
C ILE A 458 9.69 -0.85 -4.55
N THR A 459 9.70 -2.02 -3.91
CA THR A 459 8.77 -2.32 -2.81
C THR A 459 8.91 -1.34 -1.65
N ASN A 460 10.14 -0.92 -1.33
CA ASN A 460 10.41 -0.12 -0.14
C ASN A 460 10.50 1.40 -0.42
N ASP A 461 10.58 1.84 -1.68
CA ASP A 461 10.73 3.27 -2.02
C ASP A 461 9.56 4.16 -1.56
N PRO A 462 8.27 3.77 -1.72
CA PRO A 462 7.16 4.67 -1.40
C PRO A 462 7.13 5.17 0.05
N GLY A 463 7.43 4.32 1.01
CA GLY A 463 7.44 4.65 2.45
C GLY A 463 8.84 4.87 3.03
N SER A 464 9.88 4.84 2.19
CA SER A 464 11.25 4.94 2.67
C SER A 464 11.60 6.35 3.14
N VAL A 465 12.19 6.42 4.32
CA VAL A 465 12.84 7.63 4.88
C VAL A 465 14.37 7.51 4.85
N ALA A 466 14.92 6.53 4.13
CA ALA A 466 16.36 6.41 3.91
C ALA A 466 16.90 7.66 3.18
N GLN A 467 18.12 8.07 3.51
CA GLN A 467 18.74 9.28 2.95
C GLN A 467 18.92 9.22 1.43
N ASP A 468 19.18 8.04 0.89
CA ASP A 468 19.39 7.81 -0.54
C ASP A 468 18.47 6.71 -1.05
N ARG A 469 17.41 7.10 -1.75
CA ARG A 469 16.43 6.18 -2.33
C ARG A 469 17.00 5.25 -3.41
N PHE A 470 18.17 5.57 -3.96
CA PHE A 470 18.78 4.81 -5.06
C PHE A 470 19.73 3.71 -4.59
N VAL A 471 20.00 3.60 -3.29
CA VAL A 471 20.85 2.54 -2.73
C VAL A 471 20.00 1.32 -2.37
N SER A 472 20.42 0.13 -2.85
CA SER A 472 19.70 -1.12 -2.57
C SER A 472 19.72 -1.48 -1.10
N PHE A 473 20.88 -1.41 -0.47
CA PHE A 473 21.13 -1.91 0.89
C PHE A 473 21.81 -0.82 1.73
N PRO A 474 21.04 0.20 2.16
CA PRO A 474 21.63 1.34 2.87
C PRO A 474 22.26 0.97 4.20
N TRP A 475 21.75 -0.07 4.87
CA TRP A 475 22.26 -0.48 6.18
C TRP A 475 23.48 -1.39 6.09
N VAL A 476 23.42 -2.43 5.28
CA VAL A 476 24.55 -3.40 5.15
C VAL A 476 25.65 -2.89 4.23
N ASN A 477 25.52 -1.67 3.72
CA ASN A 477 26.50 -0.94 2.90
C ASN A 477 27.07 -1.74 1.71
N ILE A 478 26.23 -2.53 1.08
CA ILE A 478 26.54 -3.15 -0.21
C ILE A 478 26.22 -2.15 -1.31
N GLY A 479 27.22 -1.52 -1.89
CA GLY A 479 27.12 -0.33 -2.76
C GLY A 479 26.45 -0.55 -4.12
N ARG A 480 25.24 -1.11 -4.15
CA ARG A 480 24.42 -1.23 -5.37
C ARG A 480 23.51 -0.03 -5.52
N ARG A 481 23.43 0.50 -6.74
CA ARG A 481 22.68 1.72 -7.04
C ARG A 481 21.78 1.54 -8.26
N HIS A 482 20.63 2.21 -8.25
CA HIS A 482 19.61 2.19 -9.29
C HIS A 482 19.49 3.53 -10.06
N ASP A 483 20.52 4.37 -9.99
CA ASP A 483 20.61 5.64 -10.72
C ASP A 483 21.79 5.66 -11.71
N ARG A 484 22.28 4.49 -12.11
CA ARG A 484 23.36 4.37 -13.09
C ARG A 484 22.95 4.97 -14.43
N THR A 485 23.81 5.76 -15.04
CA THR A 485 23.53 6.46 -16.30
C THR A 485 24.53 6.05 -17.38
N PRO A 486 24.10 5.95 -18.67
CA PRO A 486 25.02 5.72 -19.79
C PRO A 486 26.07 6.80 -19.92
N ALA A 487 25.77 8.06 -19.58
CA ALA A 487 26.72 9.19 -19.61
C ALA A 487 27.91 8.97 -18.67
N ALA A 488 27.73 8.22 -17.57
CA ALA A 488 28.81 7.78 -16.68
C ALA A 488 29.47 6.46 -17.15
N GLY A 489 29.12 5.95 -18.32
CA GLY A 489 29.65 4.71 -18.88
C GLY A 489 28.87 3.44 -18.52
N TRP A 490 27.72 3.55 -17.87
CA TRP A 490 26.90 2.42 -17.46
C TRP A 490 25.89 2.05 -18.57
N GLY A 491 26.37 1.76 -19.75
CA GLY A 491 25.56 1.29 -20.86
C GLY A 491 25.66 -0.21 -21.04
N TRP A 492 24.66 -0.80 -21.68
CA TRP A 492 24.70 -2.21 -22.06
C TRP A 492 25.56 -2.41 -23.31
N GLY A 493 26.58 -3.24 -23.22
CA GLY A 493 27.54 -3.46 -24.33
C GLY A 493 27.48 -4.84 -24.96
N GLY A 494 26.36 -5.51 -24.93
CA GLY A 494 26.22 -6.86 -25.47
C GLY A 494 25.48 -7.81 -24.52
N ASN A 495 25.85 -9.09 -24.50
CA ASN A 495 25.18 -10.07 -23.65
C ASN A 495 25.46 -9.84 -22.17
N ILE A 496 26.65 -9.36 -21.85
CA ILE A 496 27.03 -9.00 -20.48
C ILE A 496 27.50 -7.55 -20.51
N ALA A 497 26.83 -6.67 -19.80
CA ALA A 497 27.32 -5.31 -19.63
C ALA A 497 28.60 -5.34 -18.79
N LEU A 498 29.60 -4.56 -19.14
CA LEU A 498 30.79 -4.39 -18.35
C LEU A 498 30.78 -3.01 -17.69
N HIS A 499 31.16 -2.97 -16.43
CA HIS A 499 31.41 -1.68 -15.79
C HIS A 499 32.53 -0.94 -16.56
N PRO A 500 32.38 0.37 -16.84
CA PRO A 500 33.33 1.11 -17.66
C PRO A 500 34.75 1.15 -17.09
N PHE A 501 34.91 0.99 -15.79
CA PHE A 501 36.19 1.07 -15.11
C PHE A 501 36.81 -0.31 -14.77
N THR A 502 36.14 -1.40 -15.06
CA THR A 502 36.60 -2.75 -14.82
C THR A 502 36.38 -3.61 -16.06
N ALA A 503 37.40 -4.26 -16.55
CA ALA A 503 37.30 -5.14 -17.72
C ALA A 503 36.53 -6.43 -17.44
N VAL A 504 36.32 -6.79 -16.18
CA VAL A 504 35.68 -8.02 -15.74
C VAL A 504 34.75 -7.73 -14.58
N ASP A 505 33.50 -8.12 -14.74
CA ASP A 505 32.50 -8.13 -13.66
C ASP A 505 32.39 -9.55 -13.13
N GLY A 506 33.13 -9.84 -12.05
CA GLY A 506 33.12 -11.14 -11.40
C GLY A 506 31.73 -11.47 -10.82
N GLY A 507 30.99 -12.37 -11.45
CA GLY A 507 29.66 -12.78 -11.03
C GLY A 507 28.49 -11.96 -11.59
N GLY A 508 28.75 -11.00 -12.48
CA GLY A 508 27.70 -10.23 -13.16
C GLY A 508 27.02 -9.12 -12.34
N TYR A 509 27.47 -8.83 -11.15
CA TYR A 509 26.82 -7.88 -10.24
C TYR A 509 26.77 -6.45 -10.74
N ASN A 510 27.83 -5.96 -11.39
CA ASN A 510 27.86 -4.59 -11.91
C ASN A 510 26.96 -4.45 -13.15
N ASN A 511 26.87 -5.49 -13.96
CA ASN A 511 25.98 -5.55 -15.11
C ASN A 511 24.52 -5.46 -14.69
N GLU A 512 24.18 -6.18 -13.62
CA GLU A 512 22.82 -6.27 -13.13
C GLU A 512 22.30 -4.95 -12.57
N GLN A 513 23.19 -4.03 -12.14
CA GLN A 513 22.80 -2.66 -11.78
C GLN A 513 22.24 -1.84 -12.97
N ILE A 514 22.60 -2.18 -14.18
CA ILE A 514 22.03 -1.56 -15.39
C ILE A 514 20.56 -1.97 -15.55
N LEU A 515 20.27 -3.25 -15.36
CA LEU A 515 18.90 -3.79 -15.43
C LEU A 515 18.04 -3.29 -14.28
N SER A 516 18.56 -3.30 -13.05
CA SER A 516 17.81 -2.78 -11.91
C SER A 516 17.55 -1.28 -12.00
N THR A 517 18.49 -0.50 -12.55
CA THR A 517 18.27 0.92 -12.89
C THR A 517 17.14 1.07 -13.92
N THR A 518 17.09 0.18 -14.92
CA THR A 518 16.04 0.19 -15.95
C THR A 518 14.66 -0.05 -15.35
N LEU A 519 14.53 -1.05 -14.50
CA LEU A 519 13.25 -1.38 -13.83
C LEU A 519 12.85 -0.31 -12.82
N PHE A 520 13.80 0.31 -12.14
CA PHE A 520 13.52 1.43 -11.25
C PHE A 520 13.09 2.67 -12.03
N ARG A 521 13.66 2.95 -13.20
CA ARG A 521 13.22 4.02 -14.13
C ARG A 521 11.79 3.77 -14.63
N PHE A 522 11.45 2.53 -14.97
CA PHE A 522 10.07 2.16 -15.29
C PHE A 522 9.13 2.52 -14.14
N TYR A 523 9.44 2.11 -12.92
CA TYR A 523 8.68 2.44 -11.72
C TYR A 523 8.53 3.96 -11.53
N GLN A 524 9.64 4.73 -11.64
CA GLN A 524 9.60 6.19 -11.53
C GLN A 524 8.64 6.81 -12.54
N SER A 525 8.68 6.36 -13.79
CA SER A 525 7.89 6.90 -14.90
C SER A 525 6.39 6.69 -14.72
N ILE A 526 5.97 5.57 -14.18
CA ILE A 526 4.54 5.22 -14.00
C ILE A 526 3.93 5.76 -12.70
N GLY A 527 4.69 6.49 -11.89
CA GLY A 527 4.22 7.14 -10.67
C GLY A 527 5.18 7.10 -9.47
N GLY A 528 6.33 6.44 -9.56
CA GLY A 528 7.31 6.41 -8.48
C GLY A 528 7.91 7.77 -8.12
N ASP A 529 7.86 8.74 -9.04
CA ASP A 529 8.25 10.14 -8.82
C ASP A 529 7.06 11.06 -8.49
N ALA A 530 5.87 10.51 -8.25
CA ALA A 530 4.72 11.29 -7.81
C ALA A 530 4.95 11.94 -6.44
N ALA A 531 4.28 13.03 -6.19
CA ALA A 531 4.24 13.65 -4.86
C ALA A 531 3.33 12.83 -3.91
N GLU A 532 2.26 12.27 -4.44
CA GLU A 532 1.24 11.53 -3.70
C GLU A 532 1.73 10.11 -3.38
N LEU A 533 1.70 9.77 -2.09
CA LEU A 533 2.13 8.45 -1.59
C LEU A 533 1.34 7.31 -2.24
N ALA A 534 0.03 7.43 -2.38
CA ALA A 534 -0.80 6.38 -2.97
C ALA A 534 -0.46 6.11 -4.44
N THR A 535 -0.08 7.15 -5.22
CA THR A 535 0.40 6.98 -6.59
C THR A 535 1.72 6.22 -6.64
N LYS A 536 2.66 6.55 -5.73
CA LYS A 536 3.92 5.81 -5.59
C LYS A 536 3.68 4.34 -5.22
N GLN A 537 2.78 4.10 -4.26
CA GLN A 537 2.41 2.75 -3.82
C GLN A 537 1.79 1.94 -4.95
N PHE A 538 0.86 2.52 -5.70
CA PHE A 538 0.29 1.85 -6.88
C PHE A 538 1.38 1.52 -7.91
N ALA A 539 2.25 2.49 -8.24
CA ALA A 539 3.33 2.28 -9.19
C ALA A 539 4.30 1.18 -8.74
N ALA A 540 4.64 1.13 -7.44
CA ALA A 540 5.50 0.11 -6.87
C ALA A 540 4.86 -1.28 -6.94
N ARG A 541 3.60 -1.42 -6.52
CA ARG A 541 2.86 -2.68 -6.60
C ARG A 541 2.75 -3.17 -8.05
N TYR A 542 2.42 -2.26 -8.99
CA TYR A 542 2.30 -2.60 -10.40
C TYR A 542 3.63 -3.04 -11.01
N ALA A 543 4.72 -2.30 -10.76
CA ALA A 543 6.05 -2.66 -11.26
C ALA A 543 6.52 -4.03 -10.72
N VAL A 544 6.34 -4.28 -9.43
CA VAL A 544 6.67 -5.58 -8.81
C VAL A 544 5.78 -6.68 -9.37
N TYR A 545 4.47 -6.43 -9.51
CA TYR A 545 3.54 -7.37 -10.15
C TYR A 545 4.01 -7.75 -11.55
N LEU A 546 4.37 -6.77 -12.40
CA LEU A 546 4.82 -7.05 -13.77
C LEU A 546 6.13 -7.84 -13.81
N ILE A 547 7.09 -7.54 -12.93
CA ILE A 547 8.35 -8.29 -12.83
C ILE A 547 8.04 -9.75 -12.50
N LEU A 548 7.25 -10.00 -11.46
CA LEU A 548 6.87 -11.34 -11.04
C LEU A 548 6.01 -12.05 -12.11
N ARG A 549 5.09 -11.33 -12.74
CA ARG A 549 4.25 -11.87 -13.82
C ARG A 549 5.08 -12.27 -15.03
N ALA A 550 6.02 -11.42 -15.46
CA ALA A 550 6.93 -11.77 -16.55
C ALA A 550 7.78 -13.02 -16.21
N ILE A 551 8.36 -13.07 -14.99
CA ILE A 551 9.11 -14.23 -14.53
C ILE A 551 8.23 -15.50 -14.56
N SER A 552 6.98 -15.42 -14.11
CA SER A 552 6.07 -16.58 -14.07
C SER A 552 5.75 -17.18 -15.44
N THR A 553 6.01 -16.44 -16.53
CA THR A 553 5.82 -16.94 -17.91
C THR A 553 7.07 -17.59 -18.50
N LEU A 554 8.21 -17.47 -17.82
CA LEU A 554 9.45 -18.04 -18.29
C LEU A 554 9.46 -19.57 -18.14
N THR A 555 10.06 -20.21 -19.10
CA THR A 555 10.35 -21.65 -19.11
C THR A 555 11.78 -21.86 -19.62
N PRO A 556 12.40 -23.02 -19.44
CA PRO A 556 13.71 -23.30 -20.05
C PRO A 556 13.76 -23.04 -21.56
N ALA A 557 12.64 -23.20 -22.29
CA ALA A 557 12.55 -22.94 -23.72
C ALA A 557 12.39 -21.44 -24.05
N THR A 558 11.80 -20.65 -23.16
CA THR A 558 11.53 -19.21 -23.33
C THR A 558 12.45 -18.34 -22.47
N ASN A 559 13.50 -18.93 -21.88
CA ASN A 559 14.47 -18.22 -21.06
C ASN A 559 15.21 -17.19 -21.91
N PRO A 560 15.09 -15.86 -21.61
CA PRO A 560 15.70 -14.82 -22.43
C PRO A 560 17.22 -14.94 -22.46
N SER A 561 17.81 -14.76 -23.63
CA SER A 561 19.27 -14.71 -23.81
C SER A 561 19.88 -13.31 -23.67
N ASN A 562 19.04 -12.28 -23.54
CA ASN A 562 19.46 -10.88 -23.40
C ASN A 562 18.35 -10.04 -22.76
N ALA A 563 18.69 -8.81 -22.38
CA ALA A 563 17.79 -7.88 -21.73
C ALA A 563 16.57 -7.48 -22.61
N ALA A 564 16.74 -7.36 -23.94
CA ALA A 564 15.63 -7.05 -24.84
C ALA A 564 14.57 -8.18 -24.87
N GLY A 565 15.00 -9.44 -24.74
CA GLY A 565 14.09 -10.58 -24.59
C GLY A 565 13.28 -10.50 -23.31
N PHE A 566 13.88 -10.05 -22.19
CA PHE A 566 13.15 -9.85 -20.94
C PHE A 566 12.21 -8.63 -21.03
N ALA A 567 12.60 -7.54 -21.70
CA ALA A 567 11.69 -6.44 -21.98
C ALA A 567 10.44 -6.91 -22.74
N THR A 568 10.61 -7.82 -23.70
CA THR A 568 9.48 -8.43 -24.41
C THR A 568 8.58 -9.25 -23.47
N ALA A 569 9.16 -10.00 -22.53
CA ALA A 569 8.38 -10.72 -21.53
C ALA A 569 7.58 -9.76 -20.63
N LEU A 570 8.16 -8.63 -20.20
CA LEU A 570 7.48 -7.59 -19.44
C LEU A 570 6.33 -6.94 -20.23
N MET A 571 6.57 -6.57 -21.49
CA MET A 571 5.53 -5.99 -22.35
C MET A 571 4.38 -6.98 -22.59
N ASN A 572 4.68 -8.27 -22.77
CA ASN A 572 3.65 -9.31 -22.88
C ASN A 572 2.90 -9.51 -21.56
N ALA A 573 3.56 -9.38 -20.42
CA ALA A 573 2.91 -9.44 -19.11
C ALA A 573 1.96 -8.25 -18.89
N ASP A 574 2.32 -7.05 -19.40
CA ASP A 574 1.47 -5.85 -19.34
C ASP A 574 0.18 -5.98 -20.18
N LEU A 575 0.15 -6.81 -21.22
CA LEU A 575 -1.07 -7.05 -22.02
C LEU A 575 -2.15 -7.80 -21.23
N GLY A 576 -1.81 -8.51 -20.18
CA GLY A 576 -2.74 -9.23 -19.34
C GLY A 576 -3.31 -8.37 -18.22
N ASP A 577 -4.59 -8.59 -17.89
CA ASP A 577 -5.25 -7.89 -16.79
C ASP A 577 -4.63 -8.25 -15.43
N TRP A 578 -4.52 -7.25 -14.59
CA TRP A 578 -4.25 -7.46 -13.16
C TRP A 578 -5.57 -7.65 -12.42
N VAL A 579 -6.06 -8.88 -12.47
CA VAL A 579 -7.43 -9.24 -12.05
C VAL A 579 -7.69 -8.94 -10.58
N SER A 580 -6.71 -9.20 -9.69
CA SER A 580 -6.87 -8.95 -8.26
C SER A 580 -7.09 -7.47 -7.90
N GLU A 581 -6.61 -6.54 -8.74
CA GLU A 581 -6.77 -5.10 -8.56
C GLU A 581 -7.82 -4.50 -9.52
N GLY A 582 -8.46 -5.33 -10.34
CA GLY A 582 -9.45 -4.88 -11.32
C GLY A 582 -8.89 -3.94 -12.38
N GLN A 583 -7.62 -4.10 -12.75
CA GLN A 583 -6.93 -3.23 -13.70
C GLN A 583 -6.77 -3.93 -15.05
N ALA A 584 -7.29 -3.31 -16.12
CA ALA A 584 -7.05 -3.79 -17.47
C ALA A 584 -5.59 -3.62 -17.88
N GLY A 585 -5.07 -4.55 -18.69
CA GLY A 585 -3.72 -4.56 -19.21
C GLY A 585 -3.51 -3.64 -20.41
N GLY A 586 -2.27 -3.55 -20.89
CA GLY A 586 -1.88 -2.87 -22.12
C GLY A 586 -1.58 -1.38 -22.02
N ALA A 587 -1.43 -0.83 -20.80
CA ALA A 587 -1.17 0.60 -20.63
C ALA A 587 0.31 1.00 -20.68
N TYR A 588 1.25 0.09 -20.45
CA TYR A 588 2.64 0.45 -20.12
C TYR A 588 3.70 -0.12 -21.07
N GLY A 589 3.32 -0.87 -22.10
CA GLY A 589 4.29 -1.48 -23.01
C GLY A 589 5.31 -0.50 -23.61
N LYS A 590 4.88 0.73 -23.96
CA LYS A 590 5.76 1.78 -24.50
C LYS A 590 6.73 2.32 -23.44
N VAL A 591 6.27 2.50 -22.21
CA VAL A 591 7.12 2.97 -21.09
C VAL A 591 8.19 1.93 -20.76
N ILE A 592 7.82 0.65 -20.74
CA ILE A 592 8.76 -0.45 -20.54
C ILE A 592 9.84 -0.39 -21.62
N ARG A 593 9.45 -0.34 -22.90
CA ARG A 593 10.39 -0.22 -24.03
C ARG A 593 11.33 0.97 -23.86
N TRP A 594 10.79 2.14 -23.53
CA TRP A 594 11.58 3.36 -23.34
C TRP A 594 12.57 3.26 -22.17
N ALA A 595 12.18 2.67 -21.05
CA ALA A 595 13.08 2.49 -19.91
C ALA A 595 14.33 1.68 -20.30
N PHE A 596 14.14 0.62 -21.08
CA PHE A 596 15.24 -0.20 -21.62
C PHE A 596 16.09 0.57 -22.65
N GLU A 597 15.46 1.35 -23.51
CA GLU A 597 16.14 2.22 -24.45
C GLU A 597 17.09 3.20 -23.73
N LYS A 598 16.57 3.90 -22.73
CA LYS A 598 17.32 4.94 -21.98
C LYS A 598 18.56 4.39 -21.27
N GLN A 599 18.60 3.10 -20.96
CA GLN A 599 19.76 2.44 -20.34
C GLN A 599 20.66 1.76 -21.37
N GLY A 600 20.38 1.92 -22.65
CA GLY A 600 21.18 1.34 -23.73
C GLY A 600 20.95 -0.16 -23.95
N LEU A 601 19.85 -0.71 -23.48
CA LEU A 601 19.53 -2.13 -23.62
C LEU A 601 18.94 -2.49 -24.98
N TYR A 602 18.57 -1.48 -25.77
CA TYR A 602 18.24 -1.58 -27.20
C TYR A 602 19.33 -0.87 -28.03
N GLN A 603 20.52 -1.47 -28.12
CA GLN A 603 21.62 -0.89 -28.86
C GLN A 603 21.43 -1.05 -30.37
N PRO A 604 21.94 -0.14 -31.19
CA PRO A 604 22.07 -0.33 -32.63
C PRO A 604 22.84 -1.61 -32.97
N ALA A 605 22.48 -2.26 -34.07
CA ALA A 605 23.22 -3.43 -34.56
C ALA A 605 24.70 -3.08 -34.79
N GLY A 606 25.61 -3.92 -34.27
CA GLY A 606 27.03 -3.72 -34.36
C GLY A 606 27.63 -2.74 -33.36
N ALA A 607 26.90 -2.25 -32.40
CA ALA A 607 27.46 -1.42 -31.34
C ALA A 607 28.58 -2.16 -30.59
N VAL A 608 29.67 -1.45 -30.31
CA VAL A 608 30.85 -1.99 -29.62
C VAL A 608 30.87 -1.53 -28.18
N PHE A 609 31.20 -2.45 -27.27
CA PHE A 609 31.38 -2.16 -25.85
C PHE A 609 32.80 -1.63 -25.53
N PRO A 610 33.04 -0.74 -24.56
CA PRO A 610 32.01 -0.01 -23.82
C PRO A 610 31.42 1.11 -24.72
N ASN A 611 30.10 1.23 -24.69
CA ASN A 611 29.45 2.32 -25.37
C ASN A 611 28.65 3.15 -24.36
N ASN A 612 28.84 4.44 -24.40
CA ASN A 612 28.17 5.39 -23.53
C ASN A 612 26.88 5.94 -24.14
N ASN A 613 26.45 5.35 -25.24
CA ASN A 613 25.28 5.82 -25.97
C ASN A 613 24.01 5.27 -25.30
N VAL A 614 23.01 6.11 -25.26
CA VAL A 614 21.63 5.67 -24.99
C VAL A 614 21.22 4.72 -26.12
N GLY A 615 20.43 3.70 -25.82
CA GLY A 615 19.90 2.79 -26.83
C GLY A 615 19.02 3.49 -27.85
N ALA A 616 18.85 2.86 -29.00
CA ALA A 616 18.07 3.42 -30.08
C ALA A 616 16.56 3.45 -29.73
N PRO A 617 15.85 4.53 -30.11
CA PRO A 617 14.39 4.53 -30.12
C PRO A 617 13.87 3.49 -31.12
N PRO A 618 12.56 3.15 -31.10
CA PRO A 618 11.95 2.32 -32.11
C PRO A 618 12.19 2.91 -33.54
N PRO A 619 12.15 2.08 -34.60
CA PRO A 619 12.27 2.60 -35.97
C PRO A 619 11.24 3.69 -36.28
N VAL A 620 9.99 3.49 -35.82
CA VAL A 620 8.90 4.48 -35.90
C VAL A 620 8.38 4.71 -34.50
N ASP A 621 8.22 5.97 -34.12
CA ASP A 621 7.71 6.36 -32.79
C ASP A 621 7.06 7.75 -32.91
N VAL A 622 5.80 7.75 -33.40
CA VAL A 622 5.01 8.99 -33.58
C VAL A 622 4.45 9.46 -32.26
N TYR A 623 4.48 10.76 -32.02
CA TYR A 623 4.00 11.29 -30.74
C TYR A 623 3.31 12.64 -30.87
N ILE A 624 2.47 12.94 -29.87
CA ILE A 624 1.86 14.24 -29.60
C ILE A 624 2.61 14.83 -28.41
N ASP A 625 3.36 15.90 -28.65
CA ASP A 625 4.26 16.44 -27.63
C ASP A 625 3.49 17.09 -26.48
N ASP A 626 3.65 16.56 -25.30
CA ASP A 626 3.13 17.08 -24.03
C ASP A 626 4.19 17.83 -23.21
N GLY A 627 5.29 18.21 -23.86
CA GLY A 627 6.45 18.88 -23.26
C GLY A 627 7.60 17.94 -22.91
N ARG A 628 7.42 16.62 -23.09
CA ARG A 628 8.44 15.59 -22.82
C ARG A 628 9.22 15.15 -24.06
N ALA A 629 8.94 15.76 -25.23
CA ALA A 629 9.55 15.41 -26.49
C ALA A 629 9.40 13.92 -26.90
N GLY A 630 8.27 13.33 -26.56
CA GLY A 630 7.95 11.92 -26.80
C GLY A 630 8.56 10.94 -25.80
N GLU A 631 9.20 11.41 -24.74
CA GLU A 631 9.72 10.57 -23.66
C GLU A 631 8.68 10.34 -22.54
N TYR A 632 9.02 9.46 -21.57
CA TYR A 632 8.08 8.96 -20.57
C TYR A 632 8.50 9.26 -19.12
N THR A 633 9.15 10.39 -18.86
CA THR A 633 9.31 10.86 -17.48
C THR A 633 7.95 11.06 -16.84
N TYR A 634 7.84 10.89 -15.53
CA TYR A 634 6.56 11.04 -14.82
C TYR A 634 5.85 12.37 -15.15
N GLN A 635 4.55 12.30 -15.47
CA GLN A 635 3.72 13.43 -15.86
C GLN A 635 2.47 13.53 -15.00
N PRO A 636 2.43 14.43 -14.00
CA PRO A 636 1.27 14.57 -13.11
C PRO A 636 0.05 15.20 -13.80
N ASN A 637 0.24 16.11 -14.76
CA ASN A 637 -0.81 16.88 -15.40
C ASN A 637 -1.01 16.44 -16.86
N HIS A 638 -1.38 15.17 -17.07
CA HIS A 638 -1.52 14.58 -18.41
C HIS A 638 -2.60 15.22 -19.30
N TRP A 639 -3.47 16.03 -18.73
CA TRP A 639 -4.60 16.68 -19.40
C TRP A 639 -4.28 18.09 -19.92
N SER A 640 -3.08 18.58 -19.86
CA SER A 640 -2.69 19.95 -20.24
C SER A 640 -1.85 20.00 -21.53
N ASN A 641 -2.20 19.21 -22.54
CA ASN A 641 -1.41 19.14 -23.77
C ASN A 641 -1.66 20.33 -24.70
N HIS A 642 -0.63 21.15 -24.94
CA HIS A 642 -0.69 22.33 -25.80
C HIS A 642 -0.50 22.03 -27.30
N SER A 643 -0.10 20.82 -27.68
CA SER A 643 -0.03 20.40 -29.08
C SER A 643 -1.41 20.13 -29.68
N ILE A 644 -2.49 20.23 -28.89
CA ILE A 644 -3.88 20.14 -29.31
C ILE A 644 -4.54 21.50 -29.10
N TRP A 645 -5.27 22.00 -30.09
CA TRP A 645 -6.01 23.24 -29.95
C TRP A 645 -7.29 23.25 -30.79
N ASN A 646 -8.20 24.14 -30.44
CA ASN A 646 -9.45 24.37 -31.12
C ASN A 646 -9.45 25.72 -31.84
N ARG A 647 -10.16 25.80 -32.96
CA ARG A 647 -10.49 27.04 -33.68
C ARG A 647 -12.00 27.12 -33.91
N ARG A 648 -12.54 28.33 -33.87
CA ARG A 648 -13.95 28.60 -34.19
C ARG A 648 -14.21 28.65 -35.71
N HIS A 649 -13.15 28.85 -36.49
CA HIS A 649 -13.19 28.88 -37.94
C HIS A 649 -12.12 27.95 -38.52
N ASN A 650 -12.38 27.40 -39.68
CA ASN A 650 -11.39 26.60 -40.44
C ASN A 650 -10.37 27.55 -41.11
N ASP A 651 -9.50 28.16 -40.30
CA ASP A 651 -8.53 29.17 -40.73
C ASP A 651 -7.05 28.71 -40.66
N GLY A 652 -6.80 27.52 -40.12
CA GLY A 652 -5.45 26.96 -40.01
C GLY A 652 -4.55 27.65 -38.98
N LEU A 653 -5.05 28.62 -38.20
CA LEU A 653 -4.26 29.30 -37.17
C LEU A 653 -3.99 28.37 -35.99
N THR A 654 -2.87 28.64 -35.29
CA THR A 654 -2.37 27.77 -34.20
C THR A 654 -2.71 28.25 -32.78
N THR A 655 -3.30 29.46 -32.64
CA THR A 655 -3.74 29.97 -31.37
C THR A 655 -5.04 29.28 -30.95
N HIS A 656 -5.07 28.74 -29.74
CA HIS A 656 -6.27 28.11 -29.20
C HIS A 656 -7.42 29.14 -29.03
N GLU A 657 -8.61 28.78 -29.42
CA GLU A 657 -9.86 29.49 -29.14
C GLU A 657 -10.83 28.56 -28.42
N GLU A 658 -11.52 29.10 -27.43
CA GLU A 658 -12.60 28.37 -26.78
C GLU A 658 -13.67 27.93 -27.77
N PRO A 659 -14.09 26.65 -27.69
CA PRO A 659 -15.15 26.17 -28.55
C PRO A 659 -16.50 26.86 -28.25
N VAL A 660 -17.29 27.07 -29.29
CA VAL A 660 -18.65 27.63 -29.19
C VAL A 660 -19.65 26.49 -29.18
N VAL A 661 -20.41 26.38 -28.11
CA VAL A 661 -21.43 25.33 -27.93
C VAL A 661 -22.51 25.40 -29.02
N GLY A 662 -22.91 24.24 -29.53
CA GLY A 662 -23.97 24.11 -30.55
C GLY A 662 -23.56 24.57 -31.97
N THR A 663 -22.31 24.92 -32.17
CA THR A 663 -21.77 25.27 -33.51
C THR A 663 -20.60 24.35 -33.87
N THR A 664 -20.30 24.26 -35.16
CA THR A 664 -19.12 23.52 -35.62
C THR A 664 -17.85 24.26 -35.22
N ASN A 665 -16.96 23.54 -34.55
CA ASN A 665 -15.62 23.96 -34.21
C ASN A 665 -14.61 23.05 -34.94
N PHE A 666 -13.33 23.44 -34.93
CA PHE A 666 -12.26 22.84 -35.71
C PHE A 666 -11.07 22.55 -34.82
N ALA A 667 -10.86 21.27 -34.50
CA ALA A 667 -9.73 20.87 -33.69
C ALA A 667 -8.51 20.50 -34.55
N TYR A 668 -7.34 20.72 -34.00
CA TYR A 668 -6.06 20.44 -34.66
C TYR A 668 -5.09 19.82 -33.67
N VAL A 669 -4.10 19.10 -34.21
CA VAL A 669 -3.03 18.50 -33.41
C VAL A 669 -1.70 18.57 -34.16
N LYS A 670 -0.62 18.76 -33.39
CA LYS A 670 0.76 18.66 -33.89
C LYS A 670 1.30 17.29 -33.55
N ILE A 671 1.91 16.65 -34.54
CA ILE A 671 2.53 15.34 -34.42
C ILE A 671 3.99 15.38 -34.85
N ARG A 672 4.82 14.54 -34.22
CA ARG A 672 6.23 14.35 -34.56
C ARG A 672 6.57 12.86 -34.56
N ASN A 673 7.78 12.51 -34.99
CA ASN A 673 8.26 11.15 -34.97
C ASN A 673 9.69 11.11 -34.39
N ARG A 674 9.81 10.50 -33.21
CA ARG A 674 11.08 10.32 -32.49
C ARG A 674 11.91 9.17 -33.09
N GLY A 675 11.26 8.27 -33.81
CA GLY A 675 11.88 7.09 -34.43
C GLY A 675 13.01 7.39 -35.40
N THR A 676 13.83 6.41 -35.72
CA THR A 676 14.97 6.51 -36.61
C THR A 676 14.62 6.45 -38.08
N GLN A 677 13.39 6.07 -38.42
CA GLN A 677 12.85 5.95 -39.78
C GLN A 677 11.64 6.84 -39.97
N ALA A 678 11.35 7.23 -41.20
CA ALA A 678 10.15 8.00 -41.51
C ALA A 678 8.89 7.19 -41.20
N ALA A 679 7.94 7.79 -40.49
CA ALA A 679 6.64 7.18 -40.22
C ALA A 679 5.76 7.25 -41.46
N THR A 680 5.14 6.13 -41.82
CA THR A 680 4.22 6.00 -42.96
C THR A 680 2.89 5.44 -42.45
N GLY A 681 1.81 5.60 -43.26
CA GLY A 681 0.49 5.15 -42.86
C GLY A 681 -0.04 5.85 -41.61
N VAL A 682 0.32 7.13 -41.46
CA VAL A 682 0.00 7.90 -40.27
C VAL A 682 -1.48 8.26 -40.23
N VAL A 683 -2.15 7.95 -39.16
CA VAL A 683 -3.58 8.26 -38.94
C VAL A 683 -3.74 8.89 -37.57
N VAL A 684 -4.54 9.97 -37.49
CA VAL A 684 -4.93 10.61 -36.25
C VAL A 684 -6.43 10.39 -36.04
N LYS A 685 -6.81 9.91 -34.87
CA LYS A 685 -8.20 9.81 -34.38
C LYS A 685 -8.47 10.91 -33.37
N ALA A 686 -9.68 11.46 -33.38
CA ALA A 686 -10.08 12.56 -32.53
C ALA A 686 -11.36 12.23 -31.77
N PHE A 687 -11.33 12.51 -30.46
CA PHE A 687 -12.42 12.28 -29.53
C PHE A 687 -12.63 13.53 -28.67
N HIS A 688 -13.85 13.61 -28.11
CA HIS A 688 -14.20 14.63 -27.11
C HIS A 688 -15.00 14.02 -25.95
N ALA A 689 -14.98 14.69 -24.82
CA ALA A 689 -15.77 14.33 -23.64
C ALA A 689 -16.21 15.58 -22.90
N LYS A 690 -17.29 15.48 -22.12
CA LYS A 690 -17.74 16.56 -21.23
C LYS A 690 -16.64 16.95 -20.23
N PRO A 691 -16.62 18.21 -19.73
CA PRO A 691 -15.65 18.63 -18.73
C PRO A 691 -15.67 17.70 -17.52
N ALA A 692 -14.65 16.88 -17.37
CA ALA A 692 -14.62 15.86 -16.33
C ALA A 692 -13.17 15.51 -15.95
N ALA A 693 -13.02 14.92 -14.78
CA ALA A 693 -11.81 14.27 -14.30
C ALA A 693 -12.12 12.85 -13.84
N GLY A 694 -11.16 11.93 -14.04
CA GLY A 694 -11.36 10.50 -13.82
C GLY A 694 -12.07 9.81 -14.98
N LEU A 695 -11.80 10.27 -16.20
CA LEU A 695 -12.34 9.70 -17.43
C LEU A 695 -11.71 8.33 -17.71
N VAL A 696 -12.50 7.47 -18.34
CA VAL A 696 -12.14 6.10 -18.69
C VAL A 696 -12.29 5.87 -20.20
N TYR A 697 -11.22 5.46 -20.88
CA TYR A 697 -11.29 5.10 -22.28
C TYR A 697 -11.71 3.62 -22.44
N PRO A 698 -12.60 3.28 -23.41
CA PRO A 698 -13.29 4.16 -24.35
C PRO A 698 -14.59 4.79 -23.83
N ASN A 699 -15.08 4.39 -22.66
CA ASN A 699 -16.46 4.56 -22.21
C ASN A 699 -16.95 6.02 -22.12
N ASP A 700 -16.06 6.95 -21.80
CA ASP A 700 -16.42 8.37 -21.60
C ASP A 700 -16.09 9.24 -22.83
N TRP A 701 -15.46 8.67 -23.84
CA TRP A 701 -14.99 9.41 -25.01
C TRP A 701 -15.85 9.15 -26.25
N GLN A 702 -16.27 10.22 -26.88
CA GLN A 702 -17.06 10.18 -28.11
C GLN A 702 -16.20 10.63 -29.30
N PRO A 703 -16.25 9.93 -30.47
CA PRO A 703 -15.58 10.40 -31.66
C PRO A 703 -16.08 11.78 -32.07
N MET A 704 -15.19 12.65 -32.53
CA MET A 704 -15.58 13.91 -33.20
C MET A 704 -16.33 13.61 -34.50
N ALA A 705 -17.06 14.58 -35.06
CA ALA A 705 -17.75 14.40 -36.34
C ALA A 705 -16.76 13.99 -37.45
N THR A 706 -15.58 14.62 -37.51
CA THR A 706 -14.43 14.10 -38.25
C THR A 706 -13.64 13.17 -37.32
N ALA A 707 -13.99 11.89 -37.32
CA ALA A 707 -13.46 10.92 -36.34
C ALA A 707 -11.97 10.59 -36.56
N GLN A 708 -11.50 10.67 -37.80
CA GLN A 708 -10.09 10.39 -38.13
C GLN A 708 -9.64 11.10 -39.43
N LEU A 709 -8.36 11.38 -39.49
CA LEU A 709 -7.69 11.91 -40.68
C LEU A 709 -6.37 11.17 -40.93
N ALA A 710 -6.05 10.97 -42.24
CA ALA A 710 -4.72 10.55 -42.61
C ALA A 710 -3.76 11.75 -42.61
N ALA A 711 -2.53 11.53 -42.18
CA ALA A 711 -1.48 12.52 -42.19
C ALA A 711 -0.37 12.17 -43.21
N PRO A 712 0.36 13.15 -43.70
CA PRO A 712 1.58 12.90 -44.46
C PRO A 712 2.61 12.06 -43.69
N ASN A 713 3.56 11.48 -44.40
CA ASN A 713 4.71 10.82 -43.76
C ASN A 713 5.43 11.80 -42.84
N VAL A 714 5.78 11.34 -41.62
CA VAL A 714 6.48 12.18 -40.64
C VAL A 714 7.95 11.83 -40.60
N ALA A 715 8.81 12.83 -40.83
CA ALA A 715 10.25 12.65 -40.87
C ALA A 715 10.81 12.15 -39.53
N PRO A 716 11.93 11.37 -39.53
CA PRO A 716 12.52 10.78 -38.33
C PRO A 716 13.22 11.81 -37.45
N ASN A 717 13.62 11.36 -36.24
CA ASN A 717 14.46 12.08 -35.27
C ASN A 717 13.85 13.43 -34.83
N SER A 718 12.50 13.50 -34.75
CA SER A 718 11.77 14.74 -34.41
C SER A 718 12.12 15.96 -35.28
N SER A 719 12.65 15.73 -36.50
CA SER A 719 13.16 16.80 -37.41
C SER A 719 12.05 17.61 -38.08
N ALA A 720 10.81 17.12 -38.03
CA ALA A 720 9.65 17.81 -38.60
C ALA A 720 8.44 17.72 -37.65
N GLU A 721 7.62 18.75 -37.65
CA GLU A 721 6.33 18.85 -37.00
C GLU A 721 5.23 18.91 -38.05
N ILE A 722 4.25 18.05 -37.97
CA ILE A 722 3.11 18.03 -38.90
C ILE A 722 1.85 18.44 -38.16
N THR A 723 1.12 19.41 -38.64
CA THR A 723 -0.22 19.76 -38.17
C THR A 723 -1.25 18.92 -38.89
N VAL A 724 -2.11 18.27 -38.16
CA VAL A 724 -3.23 17.46 -38.66
C VAL A 724 -4.55 18.09 -38.19
N GLY A 725 -5.49 18.25 -39.12
CA GLY A 725 -6.78 18.86 -38.87
C GLY A 725 -7.27 19.58 -40.15
N PRO A 726 -8.45 20.17 -40.17
CA PRO A 726 -9.36 20.29 -39.01
C PRO A 726 -10.15 18.99 -38.73
N PHE A 727 -10.35 18.69 -37.45
CA PHE A 727 -11.35 17.75 -37.00
C PHE A 727 -12.60 18.54 -36.61
N GLU A 728 -13.67 18.38 -37.38
CA GLU A 728 -14.95 19.05 -37.10
C GLU A 728 -15.65 18.40 -35.91
N TRP A 729 -16.17 19.21 -35.01
CA TRP A 729 -16.94 18.76 -33.87
C TRP A 729 -17.87 19.82 -33.31
N VAL A 730 -18.92 19.40 -32.58
CA VAL A 730 -19.91 20.31 -32.00
C VAL A 730 -19.97 20.05 -30.50
N PRO A 731 -19.47 20.96 -29.66
CA PRO A 731 -19.57 20.82 -28.21
C PRO A 731 -21.02 20.93 -27.73
N SER A 732 -21.40 20.16 -26.73
CA SER A 732 -22.77 20.01 -26.24
C SER A 732 -23.07 20.83 -24.98
N GLN A 733 -22.05 21.33 -24.29
CA GLN A 733 -22.18 22.01 -23.00
C GLN A 733 -21.35 23.30 -22.92
N ILE A 734 -21.80 24.23 -22.10
CA ILE A 734 -21.03 25.42 -21.70
C ILE A 734 -19.94 24.97 -20.72
N GLY A 735 -18.76 25.47 -20.92
CA GLY A 735 -17.54 25.03 -20.29
C GLY A 735 -16.70 24.22 -21.25
N HIS A 736 -15.42 24.16 -21.02
CA HIS A 736 -14.51 23.47 -21.92
C HIS A 736 -14.79 21.96 -21.97
N GLU A 737 -15.06 21.41 -23.16
CA GLU A 737 -15.06 19.96 -23.37
C GLU A 737 -13.61 19.44 -23.51
N CYS A 738 -13.35 18.24 -22.93
CA CYS A 738 -12.06 17.60 -23.03
C CYS A 738 -11.82 17.08 -24.47
N MET A 739 -10.65 17.37 -25.03
CA MET A 739 -10.20 16.84 -26.34
C MET A 739 -9.17 15.75 -26.14
N PHE A 740 -9.30 14.66 -26.89
CA PHE A 740 -8.40 13.52 -26.84
C PHE A 740 -8.02 13.10 -28.26
N MET A 741 -6.73 13.11 -28.55
CA MET A 741 -6.21 12.79 -29.87
C MET A 741 -5.26 11.61 -29.80
N VAL A 742 -5.33 10.73 -30.79
CA VAL A 742 -4.49 9.54 -30.88
C VAL A 742 -3.87 9.46 -32.27
N VAL A 743 -2.54 9.50 -32.33
CA VAL A 743 -1.80 9.25 -33.56
C VAL A 743 -1.34 7.78 -33.59
N SER A 744 -1.35 7.16 -34.75
CA SER A 744 -0.77 5.83 -34.99
C SER A 744 -0.08 5.83 -36.34
N ALA A 745 0.92 4.97 -36.51
CA ALA A 745 1.64 4.80 -37.80
C ALA A 745 1.91 3.30 -38.02
N THR A 746 2.31 2.94 -39.21
CA THR A 746 2.79 1.58 -39.51
C THR A 746 4.03 1.29 -38.64
N GLY A 747 3.92 0.25 -37.82
CA GLY A 747 4.98 -0.14 -36.86
C GLY A 747 4.98 0.59 -35.52
N ASP A 748 4.04 1.53 -35.32
CA ASP A 748 3.86 2.21 -34.04
C ASP A 748 2.36 2.44 -33.73
N PRO A 749 1.64 1.40 -33.30
CA PRO A 749 0.27 1.56 -32.84
C PRO A 749 0.24 2.21 -31.46
N SER A 750 -0.83 2.96 -31.14
CA SER A 750 -1.11 3.41 -29.77
C SER A 750 -1.51 2.23 -28.88
N ASN A 751 -1.29 2.35 -27.57
CA ASN A 751 -1.71 1.36 -26.56
C ASN A 751 -3.21 1.05 -26.59
N ILE A 752 -4.06 1.98 -27.08
CA ILE A 752 -5.49 1.72 -27.22
C ILE A 752 -5.81 0.54 -28.15
N SER A 753 -4.89 0.18 -29.07
CA SER A 753 -5.06 -0.97 -29.95
C SER A 753 -4.91 -2.33 -29.24
N HIS A 754 -4.38 -2.33 -28.02
CA HIS A 754 -4.17 -3.52 -27.19
C HIS A 754 -5.28 -3.73 -26.16
N ILE A 755 -6.20 -2.75 -26.00
CA ILE A 755 -7.33 -2.88 -25.07
C ILE A 755 -8.28 -3.93 -25.61
N ALA A 756 -8.53 -4.99 -24.83
CA ALA A 756 -9.45 -6.04 -25.22
C ALA A 756 -10.91 -5.54 -25.30
N ALA A 757 -11.72 -6.20 -26.10
CA ALA A 757 -13.11 -5.81 -26.25
C ALA A 757 -13.88 -5.98 -24.93
N GLY A 758 -14.43 -4.89 -24.42
CA GLY A 758 -15.14 -4.84 -23.13
C GLY A 758 -14.31 -4.28 -21.99
N ASP A 759 -13.00 -4.17 -22.16
CA ASP A 759 -12.11 -3.56 -21.17
C ASP A 759 -12.07 -2.03 -21.31
N SER A 760 -11.58 -1.41 -20.25
CA SER A 760 -11.43 0.04 -20.20
C SER A 760 -10.24 0.42 -19.32
N ILE A 761 -9.57 1.51 -19.71
CA ILE A 761 -8.38 2.01 -18.98
C ILE A 761 -8.65 3.47 -18.55
N PRO A 762 -8.45 3.80 -17.26
CA PRO A 762 -8.52 5.18 -16.80
C PRO A 762 -7.51 6.10 -17.48
N GLU A 763 -7.89 7.36 -17.74
CA GLU A 763 -7.05 8.36 -18.40
C GLU A 763 -5.68 8.53 -17.72
N TRP A 764 -5.63 8.50 -16.38
CA TRP A 764 -4.41 8.67 -15.61
C TRP A 764 -3.39 7.52 -15.79
N ARG A 765 -3.85 6.34 -16.23
CA ARG A 765 -2.97 5.22 -16.60
C ARG A 765 -2.63 5.23 -18.09
N LEU A 766 -3.55 5.68 -18.93
CA LEU A 766 -3.41 5.59 -20.39
C LEU A 766 -2.63 6.76 -20.98
N VAL A 767 -3.04 8.00 -20.70
CA VAL A 767 -2.53 9.20 -21.37
C VAL A 767 -1.04 9.45 -21.10
N PRO A 768 -0.55 9.47 -19.83
CA PRO A 768 0.86 9.77 -19.57
C PRO A 768 1.80 8.66 -20.02
N ASN A 769 1.28 7.45 -20.29
CA ASN A 769 2.05 6.24 -20.56
C ASN A 769 1.98 5.80 -22.03
N ASP A 770 1.42 6.66 -22.92
CA ASP A 770 1.42 6.49 -24.35
C ASP A 770 1.66 7.82 -25.05
N ASN A 771 2.85 8.04 -25.62
CA ASN A 771 3.20 9.30 -26.30
C ASN A 771 2.42 9.52 -27.60
N ASN A 772 1.74 8.51 -28.12
CA ASN A 772 0.80 8.64 -29.24
C ASN A 772 -0.48 9.36 -28.84
N ILE A 773 -0.72 9.57 -27.54
CA ILE A 773 -1.95 10.15 -27.01
C ILE A 773 -1.68 11.56 -26.49
N GLY A 774 -2.57 12.47 -26.80
CA GLY A 774 -2.63 13.78 -26.17
C GLY A 774 -4.03 14.07 -25.68
N GLN A 775 -4.11 14.71 -24.51
CA GLN A 775 -5.36 15.17 -23.92
C GLN A 775 -5.27 16.65 -23.56
N ARG A 776 -6.31 17.41 -23.88
CA ARG A 776 -6.43 18.82 -23.51
C ARG A 776 -7.73 19.11 -22.80
N ASN A 777 -7.58 19.46 -21.51
CA ASN A 777 -8.67 19.93 -20.65
C ASN A 777 -8.27 21.33 -20.10
N VAL A 778 -8.08 22.29 -21.00
CA VAL A 778 -7.57 23.63 -20.65
C VAL A 778 -8.56 24.69 -21.06
N PHE A 779 -8.90 25.58 -20.13
CA PHE A 779 -9.82 26.70 -20.31
C PHE A 779 -9.10 28.03 -20.06
N PRO A 780 -9.06 28.98 -21.02
CA PRO A 780 -8.49 30.28 -20.77
C PRO A 780 -9.41 31.14 -19.91
N VAL A 781 -8.83 31.84 -18.96
CA VAL A 781 -9.53 32.78 -18.05
C VAL A 781 -8.88 34.14 -18.09
N ALA A 782 -9.69 35.22 -18.02
CA ALA A 782 -9.23 36.58 -18.16
C ALA A 782 -8.43 37.08 -16.94
N GLY A 783 -7.18 36.67 -16.84
CA GLY A 783 -6.24 37.18 -15.84
C GLY A 783 -5.96 38.68 -15.97
N GLY A 784 -5.87 39.19 -17.20
CA GLY A 784 -5.66 40.61 -17.50
C GLY A 784 -6.82 41.51 -17.05
N GLY A 785 -8.00 40.92 -16.84
CA GLY A 785 -9.15 41.62 -16.25
C GLY A 785 -9.06 41.84 -14.74
N GLY A 786 -7.97 41.44 -14.11
CA GLY A 786 -7.77 41.51 -12.68
C GLY A 786 -8.77 40.65 -11.88
N LEU A 787 -9.00 41.04 -10.63
CA LEU A 787 -9.90 40.34 -9.70
C LEU A 787 -11.29 40.07 -10.29
N LYS A 788 -11.91 41.08 -10.90
CA LYS A 788 -13.27 40.96 -11.46
C LYS A 788 -13.36 40.02 -12.65
N GLY A 789 -12.36 40.06 -13.52
CA GLY A 789 -12.29 39.18 -14.68
C GLY A 789 -12.16 37.71 -14.29
N LEU A 790 -11.22 37.42 -13.41
CA LEU A 790 -10.95 36.05 -12.94
C LEU A 790 -12.16 35.47 -12.18
N LEU A 791 -12.81 36.26 -11.30
CA LEU A 791 -14.01 35.80 -10.59
C LEU A 791 -15.15 35.50 -11.56
N LYS A 792 -15.38 36.38 -12.54
CA LYS A 792 -16.44 36.20 -13.55
C LYS A 792 -16.27 34.90 -14.33
N ASP A 793 -15.01 34.57 -14.70
CA ASP A 793 -14.77 33.44 -15.56
C ASP A 793 -14.74 32.10 -14.83
N LEU A 794 -14.37 32.08 -13.54
CA LEU A 794 -14.29 30.84 -12.74
C LEU A 794 -15.59 30.55 -11.98
N ASP A 795 -16.36 31.57 -11.56
CA ASP A 795 -17.53 31.36 -10.71
C ASP A 795 -18.66 30.64 -11.45
N GLY A 796 -19.10 29.53 -10.88
CA GLY A 796 -20.19 28.71 -11.42
C GLY A 796 -19.76 27.69 -12.48
N LEU A 797 -18.48 27.61 -12.86
CA LEU A 797 -18.01 26.55 -13.74
C LEU A 797 -18.26 25.16 -13.10
N LYS A 798 -18.63 24.21 -13.94
CA LYS A 798 -18.99 22.85 -13.53
C LYS A 798 -17.95 21.85 -14.02
N ILE A 799 -17.53 20.95 -13.14
CA ILE A 799 -16.64 19.84 -13.47
C ILE A 799 -17.31 18.55 -12.99
N VAL A 800 -17.40 17.56 -13.83
CA VAL A 800 -17.81 16.21 -13.46
C VAL A 800 -16.59 15.50 -12.86
N ILE A 801 -16.74 14.92 -11.68
CA ILE A 801 -15.72 14.08 -11.05
C ILE A 801 -16.26 12.66 -11.02
N LYS A 802 -15.48 11.71 -11.56
CA LYS A 802 -15.83 10.29 -11.65
C LYS A 802 -14.85 9.45 -10.83
N ASN A 803 -15.35 8.40 -10.22
CA ASN A 803 -14.50 7.36 -9.66
C ASN A 803 -14.13 6.34 -10.75
N PRO A 804 -12.87 6.33 -11.23
CA PRO A 804 -12.44 5.40 -12.27
C PRO A 804 -12.01 4.03 -11.74
N HIS A 805 -12.03 3.81 -10.41
CA HIS A 805 -11.61 2.56 -9.79
C HIS A 805 -12.71 1.52 -9.75
N ALA A 806 -12.33 0.24 -9.70
CA ALA A 806 -13.25 -0.88 -9.59
C ALA A 806 -13.92 -1.02 -8.21
N MET A 807 -13.46 -0.24 -7.21
CA MET A 807 -14.01 -0.21 -5.85
C MET A 807 -14.48 1.20 -5.46
N ALA A 808 -15.25 1.29 -4.38
CA ALA A 808 -15.66 2.59 -3.84
C ALA A 808 -14.43 3.40 -3.41
N ALA A 809 -14.47 4.69 -3.68
CA ALA A 809 -13.35 5.57 -3.41
C ALA A 809 -13.77 6.84 -2.67
N ARG A 810 -12.89 7.31 -1.79
CA ARG A 810 -12.96 8.67 -1.26
C ARG A 810 -12.28 9.59 -2.26
N VAL A 811 -13.03 10.56 -2.75
CA VAL A 811 -12.54 11.54 -3.72
C VAL A 811 -12.38 12.90 -3.04
N THR A 812 -11.26 13.55 -3.27
CA THR A 812 -11.01 14.94 -2.87
C THR A 812 -10.67 15.77 -4.11
N VAL A 813 -10.98 17.06 -4.04
CA VAL A 813 -10.65 18.00 -5.10
C VAL A 813 -9.64 19.02 -4.55
N ASN A 814 -8.47 19.06 -5.17
CA ASN A 814 -7.40 19.97 -4.82
C ASN A 814 -7.28 21.08 -5.86
N VAL A 815 -6.87 22.27 -5.41
CA VAL A 815 -6.63 23.42 -6.30
C VAL A 815 -5.21 23.92 -6.12
N HIS A 816 -4.45 23.91 -7.19
CA HIS A 816 -3.11 24.47 -7.25
C HIS A 816 -3.18 25.83 -7.94
N TRP A 817 -2.79 26.87 -7.21
CA TRP A 817 -2.78 28.24 -7.67
C TRP A 817 -1.39 28.67 -8.14
N PRO A 818 -1.25 29.50 -9.20
CA PRO A 818 -0.03 30.25 -9.45
C PRO A 818 0.48 30.93 -8.19
N ARG A 819 1.80 30.98 -8.00
CA ARG A 819 2.41 31.47 -6.75
C ARG A 819 1.93 32.85 -6.36
N PHE A 820 1.74 33.77 -7.33
CA PHE A 820 1.28 35.13 -7.02
C PHE A 820 -0.16 35.16 -6.51
N LEU A 821 -1.06 34.29 -7.01
CA LEU A 821 -2.43 34.18 -6.51
C LEU A 821 -2.46 33.49 -5.14
N ALA A 822 -1.67 32.44 -4.96
CA ALA A 822 -1.52 31.76 -3.66
C ALA A 822 -0.98 32.73 -2.58
N ALA A 823 0.04 33.51 -2.90
CA ALA A 823 0.60 34.55 -2.02
C ALA A 823 -0.42 35.65 -1.71
N SER A 824 -1.33 35.93 -2.65
CA SER A 824 -2.43 36.87 -2.51
C SER A 824 -3.64 36.30 -1.79
N LYS A 825 -3.55 35.05 -1.26
CA LYS A 825 -4.61 34.37 -0.49
C LYS A 825 -5.89 34.07 -1.27
N TRP A 826 -5.80 33.83 -2.56
CA TRP A 826 -6.90 33.26 -3.33
C TRP A 826 -7.17 31.84 -2.91
N THR A 827 -8.44 31.46 -2.80
CA THR A 827 -8.87 30.11 -2.47
C THR A 827 -10.06 29.69 -3.33
N MET A 828 -10.38 28.40 -3.33
CA MET A 828 -11.54 27.85 -4.02
C MET A 828 -12.40 27.08 -3.03
N THR A 829 -13.69 27.32 -3.09
CA THR A 829 -14.72 26.49 -2.45
C THR A 829 -15.55 25.81 -3.52
N PHE A 830 -16.32 24.82 -3.14
CA PHE A 830 -17.14 24.05 -4.09
C PHE A 830 -18.58 24.02 -3.59
N ALA A 831 -19.53 24.24 -4.52
CA ALA A 831 -20.93 23.95 -4.27
C ALA A 831 -21.25 22.58 -4.91
N ASN A 832 -22.02 21.75 -4.18
CA ASN A 832 -22.39 20.39 -4.54
C ASN A 832 -21.23 19.43 -4.90
N PRO A 833 -20.92 18.43 -4.09
CA PRO A 833 -21.17 18.37 -2.64
C PRO A 833 -20.23 19.33 -1.92
N GLY A 834 -20.69 19.89 -0.83
CA GLY A 834 -19.90 20.83 -0.04
C GLY A 834 -18.56 20.25 0.42
N ALA A 835 -17.55 21.13 0.53
CA ALA A 835 -16.21 20.86 1.03
C ALA A 835 -15.22 20.08 0.12
N GLY A 836 -15.55 19.75 -1.13
CA GLY A 836 -14.60 19.13 -2.07
C GLY A 836 -14.08 17.74 -1.66
N ALA A 837 -14.79 17.05 -0.76
CA ALA A 837 -14.50 15.67 -0.37
C ALA A 837 -15.79 14.86 -0.25
N PHE A 838 -15.86 13.70 -0.93
CA PHE A 838 -17.05 12.85 -1.00
C PHE A 838 -16.67 11.41 -1.33
N ALA A 839 -17.61 10.46 -1.11
CA ALA A 839 -17.44 9.05 -1.49
C ALA A 839 -18.21 8.77 -2.78
N LEU A 840 -17.61 8.03 -3.70
CA LEU A 840 -18.22 7.56 -4.95
C LEU A 840 -18.07 6.04 -5.09
N LYS A 841 -19.13 5.39 -5.56
CA LYS A 841 -19.08 3.97 -5.96
C LYS A 841 -18.28 3.80 -7.25
N PRO A 842 -17.91 2.57 -7.64
CA PRO A 842 -17.26 2.31 -8.93
C PRO A 842 -18.05 2.92 -10.08
N GLY A 843 -17.40 3.71 -10.94
CA GLY A 843 -17.99 4.38 -12.09
C GLY A 843 -18.99 5.49 -11.78
N GLU A 844 -19.30 5.75 -10.50
CA GLU A 844 -20.19 6.84 -10.11
C GLU A 844 -19.52 8.20 -10.34
N ALA A 845 -20.33 9.19 -10.74
CA ALA A 845 -19.87 10.54 -10.98
C ALA A 845 -20.72 11.56 -10.22
N THR A 846 -20.10 12.66 -9.84
CA THR A 846 -20.78 13.84 -9.27
C THR A 846 -20.31 15.09 -9.97
N THR A 847 -21.12 16.17 -9.91
CA THR A 847 -20.76 17.47 -10.48
C THR A 847 -20.43 18.43 -9.37
N ILE A 848 -19.21 18.97 -9.39
CA ILE A 848 -18.82 20.08 -8.53
C ILE A 848 -19.02 21.42 -9.26
N VAL A 849 -19.27 22.47 -8.51
CA VAL A 849 -19.36 23.85 -9.03
C VAL A 849 -18.30 24.69 -8.35
N LEU A 850 -17.43 25.31 -9.15
CA LEU A 850 -16.36 26.17 -8.65
C LEU A 850 -16.91 27.45 -8.04
N LYS A 851 -16.42 27.82 -6.89
CA LYS A 851 -16.71 29.03 -6.15
C LYS A 851 -15.41 29.71 -5.69
N PRO A 852 -14.78 30.54 -6.54
CA PRO A 852 -13.54 31.21 -6.18
C PRO A 852 -13.79 32.23 -5.07
N VAL A 853 -12.87 32.26 -4.11
CA VAL A 853 -12.87 33.28 -3.04
C VAL A 853 -11.70 34.21 -3.30
N ALA A 854 -12.02 35.47 -3.57
CA ALA A 854 -11.03 36.48 -3.90
C ALA A 854 -10.06 36.72 -2.75
N GLY A 855 -8.80 36.75 -3.07
CA GLY A 855 -7.74 37.27 -2.22
C GLY A 855 -7.47 38.75 -2.48
N LYS A 856 -6.21 39.16 -2.38
CA LYS A 856 -5.81 40.54 -2.71
C LYS A 856 -5.88 40.76 -4.23
N GLU A 857 -6.12 42.03 -4.62
CA GLU A 857 -6.04 42.42 -6.03
C GLU A 857 -4.63 42.21 -6.60
N PHE A 858 -4.58 41.95 -7.89
CA PHE A 858 -3.37 41.79 -8.69
C PHE A 858 -3.49 42.55 -10.01
N ALA A 859 -2.39 42.88 -10.63
CA ALA A 859 -2.34 43.63 -11.87
C ALA A 859 -2.08 42.71 -13.08
N ALA A 860 -2.41 43.16 -14.29
CA ALA A 860 -2.08 42.46 -15.54
C ALA A 860 -0.57 42.22 -15.67
N ALA A 861 0.26 43.07 -15.09
CA ALA A 861 1.73 42.86 -15.05
C ALA A 861 2.13 41.62 -14.25
N ASP A 862 1.40 41.26 -13.20
CA ASP A 862 1.66 40.04 -12.40
C ASP A 862 1.33 38.80 -13.22
N VAL A 863 0.22 38.84 -13.98
CA VAL A 863 -0.16 37.76 -14.90
C VAL A 863 0.90 37.59 -15.99
N LYS A 864 1.36 38.70 -16.61
CA LYS A 864 2.40 38.65 -17.63
C LYS A 864 3.70 38.05 -17.07
N LYS A 865 4.11 38.44 -15.87
CA LYS A 865 5.28 37.86 -15.20
C LYS A 865 5.09 36.35 -14.90
N ALA A 866 3.88 35.93 -14.54
CA ALA A 866 3.57 34.53 -14.30
C ALA A 866 3.61 33.71 -15.60
N LEU A 867 3.10 34.28 -16.72
CA LEU A 867 3.19 33.66 -18.06
C LEU A 867 4.64 33.50 -18.50
N ASP A 868 5.46 34.53 -18.33
CA ASP A 868 6.91 34.49 -18.67
C ASP A 868 7.62 33.42 -17.80
N ALA A 869 7.17 33.23 -16.56
CA ALA A 869 7.70 32.22 -15.63
C ALA A 869 7.08 30.82 -15.80
N ARG A 870 6.13 30.63 -16.72
CA ARG A 870 5.32 29.42 -16.91
C ARG A 870 4.58 28.97 -15.64
N ASP A 871 4.11 29.92 -14.84
CA ASP A 871 3.39 29.73 -13.57
C ASP A 871 2.07 30.53 -13.60
N ALA A 872 1.31 30.37 -14.69
CA ALA A 872 0.07 31.13 -14.94
C ALA A 872 -1.16 30.22 -15.08
N THR A 873 -1.12 29.01 -14.52
CA THR A 873 -2.19 28.02 -14.66
C THR A 873 -2.76 27.63 -13.29
N ILE A 874 -4.07 27.68 -13.15
CA ILE A 874 -4.80 27.14 -12.00
C ILE A 874 -5.18 25.69 -12.36
N HIS A 875 -4.71 24.72 -11.58
CA HIS A 875 -5.09 23.32 -11.75
C HIS A 875 -6.12 22.92 -10.70
N VAL A 876 -7.24 22.39 -11.15
CA VAL A 876 -8.25 21.74 -10.32
C VAL A 876 -8.12 20.24 -10.54
N THR A 877 -7.62 19.51 -9.55
CA THR A 877 -7.28 18.09 -9.65
C THR A 877 -8.23 17.24 -8.83
N ALA A 878 -8.71 16.14 -9.40
CA ALA A 878 -9.45 15.12 -8.68
C ALA A 878 -8.46 14.05 -8.17
N VAL A 879 -8.52 13.80 -6.87
CA VAL A 879 -7.71 12.79 -6.19
C VAL A 879 -8.65 11.73 -5.63
N SER A 880 -8.53 10.50 -6.10
CA SER A 880 -9.36 9.36 -5.72
C SER A 880 -8.51 8.33 -4.99
N ASN A 881 -8.82 8.05 -3.72
CA ASN A 881 -8.00 7.20 -2.84
C ASN A 881 -6.51 7.59 -2.84
N GLY A 882 -6.21 8.91 -2.88
CA GLY A 882 -4.86 9.43 -2.89
C GLY A 882 -4.15 9.43 -4.26
N ILE A 883 -4.80 8.94 -5.33
CA ILE A 883 -4.26 8.94 -6.70
C ILE A 883 -4.88 10.11 -7.48
N VAL A 884 -4.05 10.90 -8.17
CA VAL A 884 -4.52 11.93 -9.10
C VAL A 884 -5.12 11.26 -10.32
N VAL A 885 -6.45 11.32 -10.48
CA VAL A 885 -7.17 10.60 -11.54
C VAL A 885 -7.51 11.48 -12.74
N GLY A 886 -7.30 12.78 -12.65
CA GLY A 886 -7.52 13.73 -13.74
C GLY A 886 -7.74 15.15 -13.22
N GLY A 887 -8.00 16.08 -14.11
CA GLY A 887 -8.23 17.47 -13.73
C GLY A 887 -8.60 18.40 -14.88
N MET A 888 -8.80 19.66 -14.52
CA MET A 888 -9.00 20.78 -15.43
C MET A 888 -7.95 21.85 -15.17
N SER A 889 -7.49 22.50 -16.22
CA SER A 889 -6.52 23.58 -16.13
C SER A 889 -7.16 24.89 -16.64
N TYR A 890 -6.98 25.96 -15.87
CA TYR A 890 -7.46 27.30 -16.19
C TYR A 890 -6.24 28.20 -16.42
N GLU A 891 -5.99 28.53 -17.68
CA GLU A 891 -4.85 29.38 -18.07
C GLU A 891 -5.21 30.86 -18.00
N LEU A 892 -4.42 31.64 -17.23
CA LEU A 892 -4.56 33.08 -17.16
C LEU A 892 -4.12 33.72 -18.47
N THR A 893 -4.97 34.55 -19.03
CA THR A 893 -4.67 35.37 -20.21
C THR A 893 -4.54 36.84 -19.82
N VAL A 894 -3.74 37.62 -20.61
CA VAL A 894 -3.58 39.07 -20.40
C VAL A 894 -4.57 39.82 -21.22
#